data_560b087f6e3847f0de579fc798ac6503
#
_entry.id   560b087f6e3847f0de579fc798ac6503
#
_cell.length_a   1.000
_cell.length_b   1.000
_cell.length_c   1.000
_cell.angle_alpha   90.00
_cell.angle_beta   90.00
_cell.angle_gamma   90.00
#
_symmetry.space_group_name_H-M   'P 1'
#
loop_
_entity.id
_entity.type
_entity.pdbx_description
1 polymer ?
#
loop_
_entity_poly.entity_id
_entity_poly.type
_entity_poly.pdbx_seq_one_letter_code
_entity_poly.pdbx_strand_id
1 'polypeptide(L)'
;MTEQIETVYNENDIRLIGATAFNPFSEYTSSSRGQMQANAISQHYVISGCKPNMIQTGADIEYGRFSNSITTPHNMVVFSIVNRYIPSQHNGIQLNPQQVVIYQTFDEGSRPLFGIIDITRFSSSHPKFGFEYKPTEEAQQIRVGNSIPKGTVLYDTPAKDKHGLYSPGIDLNTLYSSLEGTIEDSILIAKDVAPLLKTKTFTTRIFELGEKEFPLNLYGDDDNYKVMPDIGEYCIPTGQAYSGIVMAKREYRPDLLPIIFTKKSTRIFDSVTDVPLDGNGQEARVIDIIVYKQPKTNTAVAPKVMEQLDKYANAYRDFCERIVSEYRKIMAKTNGNAEFTDDFDQLIKHCMAITNEQTNDERTRNVPIQKVSNFNRKLDDITIIVTTEYTKEVGPGFKITGLHGNKGVIADVVTVEPSQMPFDPITGIRADICIGVNSTFNRMNQGQTYEVSLKAAMLELKQWVCNTVNLNESTPNLRDKVIRLPRDVLEPIFARLERFYEICSNKHYDFYKSMSFQEKTVDLYHMIHETPIIWMPHGNNRRMLHVFKALKEEGFLSDPNCLRFWNPYKQCFEDTATPQRIGPQYYICLEKIGDDAAAVSTAATQPNGIIVPLTSKDKTTQQIRKQATKFPGESEGRLLVGSGPSGLAAVLHDRSNNPETVDKILTTIYTTDRPTDIDDVIHPSEINIGANRPLQILRHFIQTNGTKMVYAEFDPSQQVLSKIDPITGAICMEIDESDDEQPKQKGSRGNSNQQSNDDDDDKEVDLDGNSDESNDSDDSDSVETESNDND
;
A
#
# COMPACT_ATOMS: atom_id res chain seq x y z
N MET A 1 25.89 8.61 -19.35
CA MET A 1 24.89 7.58 -19.72
C MET A 1 23.49 8.20 -19.92
N THR A 2 22.97 8.95 -18.98
CA THR A 2 21.64 9.62 -19.10
C THR A 2 21.55 10.57 -20.30
N GLU A 3 22.54 11.44 -20.53
CA GLU A 3 22.56 12.34 -21.69
C GLU A 3 22.66 11.62 -23.05
N GLN A 4 23.34 10.47 -23.12
CA GLN A 4 23.43 9.66 -24.34
C GLN A 4 22.14 8.88 -24.62
N ILE A 5 21.41 8.49 -23.57
CA ILE A 5 20.13 7.79 -23.68
C ILE A 5 19.06 8.74 -24.22
N GLU A 6 19.09 10.01 -23.86
CA GLU A 6 18.16 11.03 -24.39
C GLU A 6 18.22 11.14 -25.92
N THR A 7 19.38 10.93 -26.53
CA THR A 7 19.53 10.98 -27.99
C THR A 7 18.91 9.80 -28.71
N VAL A 8 18.73 8.65 -28.01
CA VAL A 8 18.12 7.43 -28.56
C VAL A 8 16.59 7.47 -28.41
N TYR A 9 16.11 8.28 -27.46
CA TYR A 9 14.69 8.37 -27.13
C TYR A 9 14.04 9.51 -27.91
N ASN A 10 13.18 9.16 -28.85
CA ASN A 10 12.41 10.15 -29.57
C ASN A 10 11.00 10.22 -28.94
N GLU A 11 10.55 11.40 -28.51
CA GLU A 11 9.23 11.64 -27.94
C GLU A 11 8.08 11.10 -28.79
N ASN A 12 8.27 11.06 -30.13
CA ASN A 12 7.29 10.50 -31.06
C ASN A 12 7.14 8.97 -30.97
N ASP A 13 8.05 8.28 -30.31
CA ASP A 13 8.00 6.83 -30.16
C ASP A 13 7.18 6.41 -28.93
N ILE A 14 6.93 7.34 -28.01
CA ILE A 14 6.09 7.09 -26.82
C ILE A 14 4.63 7.28 -27.21
N ARG A 15 3.99 6.20 -27.56
CA ARG A 15 2.55 6.20 -27.90
C ARG A 15 1.66 5.91 -26.71
N LEU A 16 2.24 5.52 -25.58
CA LEU A 16 1.52 5.19 -24.36
C LEU A 16 1.58 6.36 -23.37
N ILE A 17 0.45 6.63 -22.74
CA ILE A 17 0.29 7.73 -21.78
C ILE A 17 0.46 7.18 -20.36
N GLY A 18 1.19 7.96 -19.54
CA GLY A 18 1.34 7.72 -18.13
C GLY A 18 2.06 6.42 -17.78
N ALA A 19 1.67 5.82 -16.67
CA ALA A 19 2.35 4.66 -16.09
C ALA A 19 2.27 3.37 -16.92
N THR A 20 1.39 3.30 -17.94
CA THR A 20 1.36 2.17 -18.88
C THR A 20 2.66 2.04 -19.67
N ALA A 21 3.39 3.13 -19.82
CA ALA A 21 4.68 3.16 -20.51
C ALA A 21 5.79 2.35 -19.79
N PHE A 22 5.63 1.99 -18.54
CA PHE A 22 6.58 1.10 -17.83
C PHE A 22 6.52 -0.36 -18.31
N ASN A 23 5.42 -0.78 -18.95
CA ASN A 23 5.27 -2.16 -19.39
C ASN A 23 5.96 -2.36 -20.74
N PRO A 24 7.09 -3.08 -20.83
CA PRO A 24 7.83 -3.29 -22.07
C PRO A 24 7.08 -4.17 -23.09
N PHE A 25 6.09 -4.93 -22.61
CA PHE A 25 5.28 -5.86 -23.39
C PHE A 25 3.80 -5.48 -23.40
N SER A 26 3.50 -4.19 -23.42
CA SER A 26 2.12 -3.67 -23.43
C SER A 26 1.30 -4.21 -24.60
N GLU A 27 1.93 -4.47 -25.75
CA GLU A 27 1.30 -5.06 -26.95
C GLU A 27 0.84 -6.51 -26.71
N TYR A 28 1.38 -7.19 -25.69
CA TYR A 28 1.06 -8.58 -25.31
C TYR A 28 0.30 -8.65 -23.98
N THR A 29 -0.27 -7.53 -23.55
CA THR A 29 -1.08 -7.42 -22.34
C THR A 29 -2.44 -6.83 -22.73
N SER A 30 -3.53 -7.37 -22.21
CA SER A 30 -4.87 -6.83 -22.48
C SER A 30 -4.98 -5.38 -21.99
N SER A 31 -5.79 -4.56 -22.68
CA SER A 31 -5.94 -3.13 -22.36
C SER A 31 -6.44 -2.90 -20.93
N SER A 32 -7.37 -3.73 -20.45
CA SER A 32 -7.86 -3.69 -19.07
C SER A 32 -6.73 -3.94 -18.04
N ARG A 33 -5.84 -4.90 -18.35
CA ARG A 33 -4.68 -5.17 -17.48
C ARG A 33 -3.63 -4.06 -17.54
N GLY A 34 -3.46 -3.42 -18.69
CA GLY A 34 -2.63 -2.23 -18.83
C GLY A 34 -3.12 -1.08 -17.94
N GLN A 35 -4.44 -0.86 -17.89
CA GLN A 35 -5.04 0.13 -16.99
C GLN A 35 -4.86 -0.24 -15.51
N MET A 36 -5.05 -1.51 -15.15
CA MET A 36 -4.79 -1.99 -13.78
C MET A 36 -3.33 -1.81 -13.38
N GLN A 37 -2.39 -2.02 -14.30
CA GLN A 37 -0.97 -1.77 -14.07
C GLN A 37 -0.70 -0.28 -13.82
N ALA A 38 -1.30 0.63 -14.61
CA ALA A 38 -1.15 2.06 -14.41
C ALA A 38 -1.69 2.50 -13.03
N ASN A 39 -2.85 1.98 -12.63
CA ASN A 39 -3.41 2.22 -11.30
C ASN A 39 -2.50 1.65 -10.19
N ALA A 40 -1.89 0.50 -10.42
CA ALA A 40 -0.98 -0.11 -9.45
C ALA A 40 0.29 0.72 -9.23
N ILE A 41 0.81 1.37 -10.28
CA ILE A 41 1.96 2.28 -10.14
C ILE A 41 1.61 3.48 -9.25
N SER A 42 0.37 3.97 -9.27
CA SER A 42 -0.05 5.06 -8.37
C SER A 42 -0.26 4.61 -6.91
N GLN A 43 -0.42 3.32 -6.68
CA GLN A 43 -0.71 2.71 -5.37
C GLN A 43 0.49 1.96 -4.78
N HIS A 44 1.67 2.08 -5.35
CA HIS A 44 2.86 1.40 -4.82
C HIS A 44 3.49 2.19 -3.66
N TYR A 45 4.19 1.46 -2.81
CA TYR A 45 5.06 2.06 -1.80
C TYR A 45 6.53 1.72 -2.06
N VAL A 46 7.41 2.55 -1.51
CA VAL A 46 8.87 2.37 -1.66
C VAL A 46 9.35 1.23 -0.78
N ILE A 47 10.04 0.26 -1.38
CA ILE A 47 10.63 -0.88 -0.68
C ILE A 47 12.13 -0.64 -0.41
N SER A 48 12.69 -1.36 0.57
CA SER A 48 14.11 -1.22 0.92
C SER A 48 15.06 -1.78 -0.15
N GLY A 49 14.61 -2.77 -0.90
CA GLY A 49 15.38 -3.47 -1.94
C GLY A 49 15.15 -2.95 -3.35
N CYS A 50 14.71 -1.68 -3.52
CA CYS A 50 14.52 -1.09 -4.85
C CYS A 50 15.73 -1.27 -5.75
N LYS A 51 15.51 -1.76 -6.96
CA LYS A 51 16.51 -1.94 -8.02
C LYS A 51 15.92 -1.58 -9.38
N PRO A 52 16.72 -1.13 -10.33
CA PRO A 52 16.25 -0.87 -11.68
C PRO A 52 15.75 -2.14 -12.35
N ASN A 53 14.71 -2.00 -13.18
CA ASN A 53 14.20 -3.08 -13.99
C ASN A 53 15.24 -3.47 -15.07
N MET A 54 15.45 -4.75 -15.30
CA MET A 54 16.33 -5.25 -16.35
C MET A 54 15.87 -4.86 -17.76
N ILE A 55 14.57 -4.73 -17.98
CA ILE A 55 14.00 -4.30 -19.25
C ILE A 55 13.38 -2.92 -19.07
N GLN A 56 13.98 -1.92 -19.69
CA GLN A 56 13.59 -0.53 -19.54
C GLN A 56 12.99 -0.01 -20.82
N THR A 57 11.94 0.81 -20.68
CA THR A 57 11.20 1.38 -21.82
C THR A 57 11.58 2.84 -22.11
N GLY A 58 12.26 3.51 -21.17
CA GLY A 58 12.52 4.92 -21.15
C GLY A 58 11.57 5.73 -20.27
N ALA A 59 10.42 5.17 -19.90
CA ALA A 59 9.56 5.76 -18.87
C ALA A 59 10.30 5.90 -17.54
N ASP A 60 11.24 5.01 -17.27
CA ASP A 60 12.10 5.02 -16.09
C ASP A 60 12.91 6.32 -15.96
N ILE A 61 13.38 6.90 -17.08
CA ILE A 61 14.09 8.18 -17.12
C ILE A 61 13.15 9.33 -16.79
N GLU A 62 12.01 9.38 -17.51
CA GLU A 62 11.07 10.49 -17.36
C GLU A 62 10.49 10.53 -15.93
N TYR A 63 10.06 9.40 -15.39
CA TYR A 63 9.59 9.35 -14.02
C TYR A 63 10.71 9.64 -13.00
N GLY A 64 11.96 9.25 -13.31
CA GLY A 64 13.11 9.61 -12.49
C GLY A 64 13.32 11.12 -12.36
N ARG A 65 13.05 11.88 -13.44
CA ARG A 65 13.10 13.36 -13.43
C ARG A 65 12.04 13.98 -12.53
N PHE A 66 10.84 13.38 -12.49
CA PHE A 66 9.70 13.87 -11.70
C PHE A 66 9.51 13.08 -10.40
N SER A 67 10.49 12.29 -9.98
CA SER A 67 10.43 11.57 -8.71
C SER A 67 10.36 12.55 -7.53
N ASN A 68 9.84 12.08 -6.40
CA ASN A 68 9.71 12.88 -5.18
C ASN A 68 11.09 13.14 -4.54
N SER A 69 11.92 13.90 -5.23
CA SER A 69 13.24 14.35 -4.79
C SER A 69 13.20 15.82 -4.38
N ILE A 70 14.02 16.21 -3.43
CA ILE A 70 14.16 17.60 -3.03
C ILE A 70 15.18 18.25 -3.97
N THR A 71 14.71 19.09 -4.86
CA THR A 71 15.51 19.76 -5.89
C THR A 71 15.53 21.27 -5.71
N THR A 72 16.55 21.92 -6.27
CA THR A 72 16.64 23.38 -6.30
C THR A 72 15.69 23.94 -7.37
N PRO A 73 14.70 24.77 -7.01
CA PRO A 73 13.71 25.32 -7.96
C PRO A 73 14.30 26.40 -8.88
N HIS A 74 15.36 27.09 -8.46
CA HIS A 74 16.01 28.19 -9.16
C HIS A 74 17.54 28.10 -9.08
N ASN A 75 18.25 28.86 -9.93
CA ASN A 75 19.65 29.18 -9.68
C ASN A 75 19.72 30.02 -8.42
N MET A 76 20.26 29.50 -7.36
CA MET A 76 20.12 30.10 -6.05
C MET A 76 21.45 30.33 -5.35
N VAL A 77 21.48 31.31 -4.47
CA VAL A 77 22.53 31.49 -3.46
C VAL A 77 21.93 31.25 -2.09
N VAL A 78 22.53 30.38 -1.31
CA VAL A 78 22.06 30.06 0.04
C VAL A 78 22.27 31.27 0.94
N PHE A 79 21.14 31.83 1.44
CA PHE A 79 21.15 33.00 2.31
C PHE A 79 21.29 32.60 3.79
N SER A 80 20.51 31.63 4.24
CA SER A 80 20.52 31.17 5.63
C SER A 80 20.02 29.72 5.72
N ILE A 81 20.40 29.03 6.77
CA ILE A 81 19.99 27.65 7.06
C ILE A 81 19.40 27.63 8.48
N VAL A 82 18.14 27.25 8.60
CA VAL A 82 17.45 27.20 9.89
C VAL A 82 17.02 25.76 10.18
N ASN A 83 17.66 25.14 11.17
CA ASN A 83 17.24 23.84 11.68
C ASN A 83 16.05 23.99 12.59
N ARG A 84 15.07 23.07 12.55
CA ARG A 84 13.90 23.12 13.43
C ARG A 84 14.35 23.00 14.90
N TYR A 85 15.17 22.02 15.21
CA TYR A 85 15.73 21.87 16.55
C TYR A 85 17.26 21.92 16.52
N ILE A 86 17.83 22.52 17.56
CA ILE A 86 19.27 22.57 17.77
C ILE A 86 19.56 21.71 19.00
N PRO A 87 20.17 20.52 18.85
CA PRO A 87 20.37 19.57 19.93
C PRO A 87 21.09 20.15 21.15
N SER A 88 22.02 21.07 20.92
CA SER A 88 22.77 21.74 22.00
C SER A 88 21.97 22.78 22.79
N GLN A 89 20.93 23.35 22.21
CA GLN A 89 20.08 24.35 22.83
C GLN A 89 18.80 23.73 23.44
N HIS A 90 18.29 22.68 22.80
CA HIS A 90 17.08 21.99 23.20
C HIS A 90 17.44 20.65 23.86
N ASN A 91 17.83 20.72 25.13
CA ASN A 91 18.21 19.54 25.90
C ASN A 91 17.11 18.45 25.81
N GLY A 92 17.53 17.22 25.43
CA GLY A 92 16.66 16.07 25.26
C GLY A 92 16.01 15.92 23.87
N ILE A 93 16.17 16.88 22.94
CA ILE A 93 15.82 16.71 21.53
C ILE A 93 17.12 16.46 20.75
N GLN A 94 17.38 15.20 20.45
CA GLN A 94 18.69 14.80 19.89
C GLN A 94 18.74 14.82 18.36
N LEU A 95 17.58 14.77 17.71
CA LEU A 95 17.48 14.71 16.26
C LEU A 95 16.71 15.92 15.70
N ASN A 96 17.21 16.46 14.59
CA ASN A 96 16.51 17.50 13.86
C ASN A 96 15.68 16.87 12.73
N PRO A 97 14.33 16.94 12.76
CA PRO A 97 13.49 16.35 11.72
C PRO A 97 13.37 17.19 10.46
N GLN A 98 13.71 18.51 10.53
CA GLN A 98 13.46 19.45 9.45
C GLN A 98 14.50 20.55 9.41
N GLN A 99 14.92 20.91 8.22
CA GLN A 99 15.83 22.03 7.94
C GLN A 99 15.22 22.91 6.85
N VAL A 100 15.13 24.21 7.10
CA VAL A 100 14.70 25.18 6.09
C VAL A 100 15.91 25.93 5.55
N VAL A 101 16.14 25.82 4.27
CA VAL A 101 17.18 26.56 3.54
C VAL A 101 16.52 27.76 2.90
N ILE A 102 16.89 28.96 3.35
CA ILE A 102 16.45 30.21 2.75
C ILE A 102 17.45 30.57 1.66
N TYR A 103 16.99 30.79 0.46
CA TYR A 103 17.82 31.16 -0.67
C TYR A 103 17.41 32.47 -1.31
N GLN A 104 18.33 33.07 -2.04
CA GLN A 104 18.12 34.22 -2.88
C GLN A 104 18.36 33.84 -4.33
N THR A 105 17.47 34.31 -5.20
CA THR A 105 17.67 34.24 -6.65
C THR A 105 17.38 35.59 -7.29
N PHE A 106 17.86 35.74 -8.51
CA PHE A 106 17.52 36.89 -9.33
C PHE A 106 16.80 36.37 -10.56
N ASP A 107 15.52 36.56 -10.62
CA ASP A 107 14.78 36.38 -11.87
C ASP A 107 15.08 37.57 -12.80
N GLU A 108 14.66 37.50 -14.06
CA GLU A 108 14.86 38.55 -15.06
C GLU A 108 14.25 39.92 -14.66
N GLY A 109 13.64 40.00 -13.50
CA GLY A 109 13.15 41.23 -12.85
C GLY A 109 14.21 41.94 -12.01
N SER A 110 13.99 43.20 -11.77
CA SER A 110 14.94 44.05 -11.04
C SER A 110 14.95 43.86 -9.51
N ARG A 111 14.16 42.94 -8.95
CA ARG A 111 14.04 42.72 -7.52
C ARG A 111 14.58 41.34 -7.11
N PRO A 112 15.30 41.30 -5.95
CA PRO A 112 15.77 40.01 -5.43
C PRO A 112 14.57 39.18 -4.93
N LEU A 113 14.43 37.97 -5.46
CA LEU A 113 13.45 36.99 -5.04
C LEU A 113 14.07 36.05 -3.98
N PHE A 114 13.36 35.88 -2.86
CA PHE A 114 13.74 34.96 -1.80
C PHE A 114 12.74 33.84 -1.73
N GLY A 115 13.25 32.62 -1.55
CA GLY A 115 12.45 31.42 -1.40
C GLY A 115 13.02 30.50 -0.34
N ILE A 116 12.32 29.40 -0.12
CA ILE A 116 12.74 28.37 0.82
C ILE A 116 12.82 27.00 0.12
N ILE A 117 13.71 26.14 0.64
CA ILE A 117 13.64 24.72 0.43
C ILE A 117 13.42 24.09 1.80
N ASP A 118 12.29 23.39 1.94
CA ASP A 118 11.98 22.65 3.13
C ASP A 118 12.55 21.23 3.01
N ILE A 119 13.58 20.95 3.78
CA ILE A 119 14.27 19.67 3.81
C ILE A 119 13.76 18.90 5.02
N THR A 120 12.82 18.01 4.78
CA THR A 120 12.35 17.04 5.76
C THR A 120 13.18 15.77 5.68
N ARG A 121 13.39 15.09 6.80
CA ARG A 121 14.12 13.83 6.85
C ARG A 121 13.37 12.69 6.16
N PHE A 122 12.06 12.74 6.16
CA PHE A 122 11.19 11.69 5.63
C PHE A 122 10.04 12.29 4.82
N SER A 123 9.52 11.52 3.90
CA SER A 123 8.27 11.80 3.21
C SER A 123 7.18 10.88 3.71
N SER A 124 6.04 11.42 4.09
CA SER A 124 4.85 10.71 4.55
C SER A 124 3.60 11.26 3.88
N SER A 125 3.65 11.45 2.57
CA SER A 125 2.50 11.93 1.78
C SER A 125 1.31 10.96 1.82
N HIS A 126 1.56 9.66 2.00
CA HIS A 126 0.54 8.66 2.22
C HIS A 126 0.27 8.49 3.74
N PRO A 127 -0.98 8.21 4.18
CA PRO A 127 -1.33 8.07 5.59
C PRO A 127 -0.56 6.99 6.36
N LYS A 128 -0.01 5.99 5.66
CA LYS A 128 0.68 4.85 6.27
C LYS A 128 2.11 4.66 5.77
N PHE A 129 2.35 4.88 4.48
CA PHE A 129 3.61 4.56 3.83
C PHE A 129 4.41 5.81 3.50
N GLY A 130 5.70 5.69 3.55
CA GLY A 130 6.61 6.74 3.18
C GLY A 130 8.03 6.21 3.04
N PHE A 131 8.98 7.11 2.98
CA PHE A 131 10.39 6.77 2.87
C PHE A 131 11.25 7.84 3.52
N GLU A 132 12.47 7.47 3.85
CA GLU A 132 13.50 8.39 4.31
C GLU A 132 14.31 8.88 3.11
N TYR A 133 14.49 10.19 3.01
CA TYR A 133 15.30 10.80 1.96
C TYR A 133 16.78 10.47 2.14
N LYS A 134 17.46 10.20 1.03
CA LYS A 134 18.90 10.00 0.98
C LYS A 134 19.59 11.28 0.52
N PRO A 135 20.53 11.85 1.31
CA PRO A 135 21.30 12.99 0.87
C PRO A 135 22.20 12.61 -0.31
N THR A 136 22.27 13.48 -1.30
CA THR A 136 23.22 13.37 -2.42
C THR A 136 24.58 14.01 -2.05
N GLU A 137 25.57 13.85 -2.90
CA GLU A 137 26.87 14.53 -2.72
C GLU A 137 26.71 16.05 -2.81
N GLU A 138 25.77 16.53 -3.61
CA GLU A 138 25.41 17.94 -3.79
C GLU A 138 24.76 18.53 -2.52
N ALA A 139 24.12 17.73 -1.69
CA ALA A 139 23.60 18.18 -0.40
C ALA A 139 24.70 18.78 0.50
N GLN A 140 25.96 18.33 0.35
CA GLN A 140 27.12 18.88 1.07
C GLN A 140 27.46 20.32 0.64
N GLN A 141 27.00 20.75 -0.52
CA GLN A 141 27.16 22.12 -1.03
C GLN A 141 26.21 23.12 -0.38
N ILE A 142 25.23 22.65 0.38
CA ILE A 142 24.29 23.52 1.10
C ILE A 142 25.02 24.22 2.26
N ARG A 143 25.67 25.32 1.95
CA ARG A 143 26.34 26.21 2.92
C ARG A 143 26.00 27.64 2.61
N VAL A 144 25.88 28.46 3.66
CA VAL A 144 25.61 29.89 3.51
C VAL A 144 26.61 30.54 2.57
N GLY A 145 26.13 31.23 1.56
CA GLY A 145 26.90 31.92 0.53
C GLY A 145 27.25 31.07 -0.70
N ASN A 146 26.98 29.76 -0.70
CA ASN A 146 27.23 28.94 -1.88
C ASN A 146 26.13 29.13 -2.93
N SER A 147 26.55 29.11 -4.20
CA SER A 147 25.66 29.11 -5.35
C SER A 147 25.38 27.69 -5.80
N ILE A 148 24.13 27.37 -6.02
CA ILE A 148 23.66 26.04 -6.44
C ILE A 148 22.77 26.22 -7.69
N PRO A 149 23.04 25.50 -8.78
CA PRO A 149 22.25 25.58 -10.01
C PRO A 149 20.82 25.07 -9.84
N LYS A 150 19.90 25.55 -10.68
CA LYS A 150 18.55 25.04 -10.79
C LYS A 150 18.55 23.56 -11.19
N GLY A 151 17.63 22.78 -10.60
CA GLY A 151 17.47 21.35 -10.89
C GLY A 151 18.47 20.44 -10.19
N THR A 152 19.38 20.99 -9.34
CA THR A 152 20.27 20.15 -8.52
C THR A 152 19.47 19.35 -7.52
N VAL A 153 19.64 18.04 -7.53
CA VAL A 153 19.01 17.11 -6.56
C VAL A 153 19.79 17.15 -5.27
N LEU A 154 19.18 17.59 -4.18
CA LEU A 154 19.82 17.68 -2.86
C LEU A 154 19.56 16.43 -2.03
N TYR A 155 18.32 15.96 -2.05
CA TYR A 155 17.92 14.75 -1.36
C TYR A 155 17.06 13.89 -2.30
N ASP A 156 17.33 12.61 -2.35
CA ASP A 156 16.72 11.72 -3.29
C ASP A 156 15.86 10.64 -2.62
N THR A 157 14.89 10.11 -3.36
CA THR A 157 14.04 9.00 -2.94
C THR A 157 14.79 7.67 -3.08
N PRO A 158 14.58 6.68 -2.19
CA PRO A 158 15.12 5.34 -2.39
C PRO A 158 14.62 4.62 -3.66
N ALA A 159 13.48 5.05 -4.22
CA ALA A 159 12.92 4.51 -5.45
C ALA A 159 13.61 5.03 -6.73
N LYS A 160 14.77 5.63 -6.60
CA LYS A 160 15.57 6.09 -7.72
C LYS A 160 16.99 5.53 -7.60
N ASP A 161 17.52 5.03 -8.69
CA ASP A 161 18.85 4.48 -8.71
C ASP A 161 19.92 5.59 -8.79
N LYS A 162 21.18 5.21 -8.71
CA LYS A 162 22.33 6.14 -8.80
C LYS A 162 22.45 6.83 -10.17
N HIS A 163 21.78 6.33 -11.20
CA HIS A 163 21.77 6.91 -12.55
C HIS A 163 20.56 7.82 -12.80
N GLY A 164 19.71 7.99 -11.79
CA GLY A 164 18.53 8.82 -11.89
C GLY A 164 17.31 8.10 -12.48
N LEU A 165 17.37 6.78 -12.64
CA LEU A 165 16.28 5.98 -13.17
C LEU A 165 15.28 5.64 -12.07
N TYR A 166 14.00 5.79 -12.35
CA TYR A 166 12.93 5.41 -11.43
C TYR A 166 12.85 3.90 -11.28
N SER A 167 13.01 3.43 -10.07
CA SER A 167 13.19 2.01 -9.73
C SER A 167 12.34 1.64 -8.52
N PRO A 168 11.00 1.60 -8.64
CA PRO A 168 10.10 1.45 -7.49
C PRO A 168 10.00 0.02 -6.95
N GLY A 169 10.58 -0.95 -7.62
CA GLY A 169 10.45 -2.38 -7.32
C GLY A 169 11.76 -3.14 -7.40
N ILE A 170 11.63 -4.44 -7.62
CA ILE A 170 12.76 -5.38 -7.71
C ILE A 170 12.44 -6.54 -8.64
N ASP A 171 13.45 -7.05 -9.35
CA ASP A 171 13.35 -8.31 -10.11
C ASP A 171 13.46 -9.50 -9.18
N LEU A 172 12.49 -10.42 -9.24
CA LEU A 172 12.44 -11.65 -8.46
C LEU A 172 12.26 -12.86 -9.38
N ASN A 173 12.96 -13.96 -9.07
CA ASN A 173 12.84 -15.21 -9.80
C ASN A 173 11.44 -15.80 -9.66
N THR A 174 10.69 -15.74 -10.72
CA THR A 174 9.28 -16.10 -10.77
C THR A 174 9.07 -17.45 -11.43
N LEU A 175 8.21 -18.26 -10.83
CA LEU A 175 7.71 -19.50 -11.38
C LEU A 175 6.19 -19.42 -11.53
N TYR A 176 5.70 -19.72 -12.71
CA TYR A 176 4.29 -19.94 -13.00
C TYR A 176 3.98 -21.45 -12.93
N SER A 177 3.46 -21.89 -11.80
CA SER A 177 3.11 -23.28 -11.56
C SER A 177 1.95 -23.41 -10.57
N SER A 178 1.12 -24.43 -10.75
CA SER A 178 0.03 -24.70 -9.84
C SER A 178 0.54 -25.51 -8.66
N LEU A 179 0.88 -24.84 -7.58
CA LEU A 179 1.28 -25.39 -6.30
C LEU A 179 0.18 -25.20 -5.27
N GLU A 180 0.25 -25.94 -4.17
CA GLU A 180 -0.60 -25.66 -3.02
C GLU A 180 -0.41 -24.23 -2.55
N GLY A 181 -1.51 -23.51 -2.29
CA GLY A 181 -1.47 -22.09 -1.92
C GLY A 181 -1.43 -21.11 -3.11
N THR A 182 -1.32 -21.58 -4.36
CA THR A 182 -1.34 -20.69 -5.55
C THR A 182 -2.69 -20.68 -6.27
N ILE A 183 -3.79 -20.69 -5.53
CA ILE A 183 -5.14 -20.67 -6.09
C ILE A 183 -5.46 -19.22 -6.52
N GLU A 184 -5.98 -19.04 -7.74
CA GLU A 184 -6.30 -17.75 -8.35
C GLU A 184 -5.10 -16.79 -8.33
N ASP A 185 -5.23 -15.64 -7.61
CA ASP A 185 -4.20 -14.60 -7.51
C ASP A 185 -3.29 -14.76 -6.29
N SER A 186 -3.33 -15.91 -5.65
CA SER A 186 -2.49 -16.21 -4.50
C SER A 186 -1.02 -16.41 -4.91
N ILE A 187 -0.13 -15.85 -4.12
CA ILE A 187 1.30 -15.84 -4.36
C ILE A 187 2.01 -16.48 -3.16
N LEU A 188 2.94 -17.39 -3.44
CA LEU A 188 3.91 -17.86 -2.46
C LEU A 188 5.22 -17.10 -2.64
N ILE A 189 5.80 -16.64 -1.54
CA ILE A 189 7.06 -15.89 -1.55
C ILE A 189 8.10 -16.58 -0.66
N ALA A 190 9.35 -16.59 -1.07
CA ALA A 190 10.44 -17.13 -0.26
C ALA A 190 10.76 -16.21 0.93
N LYS A 191 11.02 -16.77 2.09
CA LYS A 191 11.24 -16.04 3.34
C LYS A 191 12.43 -15.08 3.28
N ASP A 192 13.48 -15.42 2.57
CA ASP A 192 14.67 -14.58 2.41
C ASP A 192 14.47 -13.38 1.47
N VAL A 193 13.37 -13.37 0.70
CA VAL A 193 12.96 -12.24 -0.14
C VAL A 193 12.14 -11.21 0.65
N ALA A 194 11.37 -11.64 1.64
CA ALA A 194 10.53 -10.75 2.43
C ALA A 194 11.27 -9.52 3.01
N PRO A 195 12.51 -9.63 3.53
CA PRO A 195 13.29 -8.48 3.99
C PRO A 195 13.66 -7.47 2.90
N LEU A 196 13.73 -7.87 1.63
CA LEU A 196 13.97 -6.94 0.50
C LEU A 196 12.75 -6.09 0.18
N LEU A 197 11.57 -6.60 0.48
CA LEU A 197 10.29 -5.95 0.23
C LEU A 197 9.77 -5.13 1.41
N LYS A 198 10.53 -5.07 2.51
CA LYS A 198 10.15 -4.27 3.68
C LYS A 198 10.10 -2.78 3.37
N THR A 199 9.23 -2.08 4.05
CA THR A 199 9.04 -0.63 3.89
C THR A 199 9.05 0.08 5.24
N LYS A 200 9.26 1.39 5.20
CA LYS A 200 9.02 2.25 6.35
C LYS A 200 7.58 2.75 6.34
N THR A 201 6.93 2.60 7.46
CA THR A 201 5.57 3.09 7.70
C THR A 201 5.65 4.26 8.65
N PHE A 202 4.95 5.34 8.31
CA PHE A 202 4.87 6.53 9.13
C PHE A 202 3.43 6.71 9.59
N THR A 203 3.27 6.94 10.88
CA THR A 203 1.95 7.19 11.45
C THR A 203 1.98 8.49 12.22
N THR A 204 1.17 9.45 11.79
CA THR A 204 0.99 10.72 12.50
C THR A 204 -0.27 10.66 13.34
N ARG A 205 -0.12 10.95 14.62
CA ARG A 205 -1.22 11.00 15.58
C ARG A 205 -1.32 12.38 16.19
N ILE A 206 -2.56 12.81 16.39
CA ILE A 206 -2.87 14.09 17.00
C ILE A 206 -3.55 13.84 18.32
N PHE A 207 -2.99 14.41 19.38
CA PHE A 207 -3.54 14.39 20.71
C PHE A 207 -3.93 15.80 21.11
N GLU A 208 -5.11 15.93 21.64
CA GLU A 208 -5.67 17.24 22.02
C GLU A 208 -5.99 17.24 23.50
N LEU A 209 -5.57 18.30 24.14
CA LEU A 209 -5.87 18.59 25.56
C LEU A 209 -6.69 19.87 25.63
N GLY A 210 -7.90 19.76 26.16
CA GLY A 210 -8.75 20.89 26.44
C GLY A 210 -8.34 21.67 27.71
N GLU A 211 -8.98 22.78 27.96
CA GLU A 211 -8.68 23.70 29.06
C GLU A 211 -8.65 23.04 30.45
N LYS A 212 -9.44 21.98 30.64
CA LYS A 212 -9.55 21.26 31.92
C LYS A 212 -8.84 19.89 31.91
N GLU A 213 -8.09 19.59 30.89
CA GLU A 213 -7.42 18.30 30.73
C GLU A 213 -5.92 18.44 30.96
N PHE A 214 -5.31 17.37 31.46
CA PHE A 214 -3.87 17.27 31.61
C PHE A 214 -3.40 15.87 31.20
N PRO A 215 -2.18 15.73 30.65
CA PRO A 215 -1.65 14.43 30.26
C PRO A 215 -1.17 13.61 31.46
N LEU A 216 -1.17 12.29 31.33
CA LEU A 216 -0.69 11.36 32.34
C LEU A 216 0.77 10.94 32.08
N ASN A 217 1.48 10.57 33.16
CA ASN A 217 2.86 10.09 33.13
C ASN A 217 2.91 8.62 32.72
N LEU A 218 3.04 8.34 31.42
CA LEU A 218 3.08 6.95 30.91
C LEU A 218 4.50 6.45 30.63
N TYR A 219 5.43 7.35 30.36
CA TYR A 219 6.81 7.02 29.92
C TYR A 219 7.87 7.48 30.92
N GLY A 220 7.47 8.17 31.98
CA GLY A 220 8.35 8.62 33.03
C GLY A 220 8.28 7.79 34.29
N ASP A 221 9.01 8.22 35.31
CA ASP A 221 9.03 7.67 36.67
C ASP A 221 8.48 8.70 37.68
N ASP A 222 8.66 8.43 38.97
CA ASP A 222 8.19 9.33 40.04
C ASP A 222 8.94 10.68 40.05
N ASP A 223 10.19 10.70 39.61
CA ASP A 223 11.03 11.88 39.57
C ASP A 223 10.92 12.66 38.24
N ASN A 224 10.65 11.97 37.16
CA ASN A 224 10.66 12.52 35.79
C ASN A 224 9.32 12.29 35.10
N TYR A 225 8.53 13.36 34.97
CA TYR A 225 7.21 13.29 34.35
C TYR A 225 7.36 13.27 32.82
N LYS A 226 6.98 12.16 32.18
CA LYS A 226 7.13 11.98 30.76
C LYS A 226 5.81 11.47 30.14
N VAL A 227 5.23 12.32 29.31
CA VAL A 227 3.93 12.09 28.68
C VAL A 227 4.02 11.17 27.47
N MET A 228 5.13 11.30 26.72
CA MET A 228 5.39 10.61 25.47
C MET A 228 6.90 10.38 25.32
N PRO A 229 7.33 9.44 24.45
CA PRO A 229 8.75 9.30 24.14
C PRO A 229 9.30 10.56 23.45
N ASP A 230 10.55 10.89 23.67
CA ASP A 230 11.22 11.96 22.95
C ASP A 230 11.60 11.52 21.53
N ILE A 231 11.90 12.50 20.67
CA ILE A 231 12.33 12.21 19.29
C ILE A 231 13.57 11.32 19.32
N GLY A 232 13.48 10.19 18.62
CA GLY A 232 14.53 9.17 18.56
C GLY A 232 14.34 7.98 19.50
N GLU A 233 13.41 8.05 20.43
CA GLU A 233 13.09 6.96 21.35
C GLU A 233 11.98 6.04 20.82
N TYR A 234 11.91 4.84 21.36
CA TYR A 234 10.89 3.86 21.03
C TYR A 234 9.61 4.07 21.85
N CYS A 235 8.48 3.67 21.26
CA CYS A 235 7.15 3.86 21.83
C CYS A 235 6.75 2.74 22.79
N ILE A 236 7.50 2.56 23.87
CA ILE A 236 7.19 1.56 24.91
C ILE A 236 6.88 2.29 26.21
N PRO A 237 5.60 2.34 26.63
CA PRO A 237 5.25 2.89 27.93
C PRO A 237 5.86 2.10 29.08
N THR A 238 6.11 2.76 30.19
CA THR A 238 6.65 2.12 31.40
C THR A 238 5.77 0.96 31.84
N GLY A 239 6.34 -0.24 31.90
CA GLY A 239 5.68 -1.46 32.33
C GLY A 239 4.72 -2.10 31.32
N GLN A 240 4.68 -1.65 30.10
CA GLN A 240 3.86 -2.22 29.03
C GLN A 240 4.66 -2.33 27.73
N ALA A 241 4.46 -3.41 27.01
CA ALA A 241 5.06 -3.62 25.68
C ALA A 241 4.01 -3.34 24.60
N TYR A 242 4.11 -2.17 23.95
CA TYR A 242 3.30 -1.79 22.80
C TYR A 242 4.21 -1.41 21.64
N SER A 243 3.79 -1.68 20.41
CA SER A 243 4.50 -1.25 19.22
C SER A 243 4.14 0.16 18.74
N GLY A 244 3.14 0.79 19.36
CA GLY A 244 2.68 2.14 19.01
C GLY A 244 2.74 3.11 20.18
N ILE A 245 2.54 4.40 19.89
CA ILE A 245 2.47 5.42 20.92
C ILE A 245 1.11 5.41 21.60
N VAL A 246 1.12 5.42 22.94
CA VAL A 246 -0.07 5.55 23.78
C VAL A 246 0.04 6.85 24.55
N MET A 247 -1.01 7.63 24.58
CA MET A 247 -1.13 8.81 25.42
C MET A 247 -2.44 8.75 26.20
N ALA A 248 -2.41 9.16 27.44
CA ALA A 248 -3.58 9.25 28.31
C ALA A 248 -3.74 10.65 28.85
N LYS A 249 -4.97 11.07 29.04
CA LYS A 249 -5.33 12.36 29.62
C LYS A 249 -6.41 12.20 30.68
N ARG A 250 -6.44 13.14 31.60
CA ARG A 250 -7.42 13.18 32.68
C ARG A 250 -8.04 14.58 32.79
N GLU A 251 -9.31 14.64 33.02
CA GLU A 251 -10.01 15.90 33.28
C GLU A 251 -9.77 16.36 34.73
N TYR A 252 -9.38 17.62 34.88
CA TYR A 252 -9.26 18.26 36.18
C TYR A 252 -10.61 18.78 36.64
N ARG A 253 -11.17 18.12 37.67
CA ARG A 253 -12.44 18.51 38.31
C ARG A 253 -12.21 18.77 39.78
N PRO A 254 -11.98 20.01 40.17
CA PRO A 254 -11.72 20.35 41.57
C PRO A 254 -12.90 20.03 42.50
N ASP A 255 -14.11 20.08 41.99
CA ASP A 255 -15.37 19.71 42.68
C ASP A 255 -15.46 18.20 42.98
N LEU A 256 -14.79 17.35 42.25
CA LEU A 256 -14.74 15.90 42.41
C LEU A 256 -13.43 15.39 43.02
N LEU A 257 -12.51 16.28 43.42
CA LEU A 257 -11.21 15.90 44.01
C LEU A 257 -11.30 14.84 45.10
N PRO A 258 -12.26 14.90 46.07
CA PRO A 258 -12.38 13.86 47.10
C PRO A 258 -12.73 12.47 46.54
N ILE A 259 -13.38 12.41 45.40
CA ILE A 259 -13.80 11.17 44.71
C ILE A 259 -12.70 10.62 43.82
N ILE A 260 -11.87 11.50 43.24
CA ILE A 260 -10.76 11.13 42.33
C ILE A 260 -9.66 10.36 43.09
N PHE A 261 -9.49 10.58 44.35
CA PHE A 261 -8.54 9.84 45.19
C PHE A 261 -8.97 8.40 45.53
N THR A 262 -10.20 8.02 45.18
CA THR A 262 -10.62 6.61 45.33
C THR A 262 -10.27 5.85 44.04
N LYS A 263 -9.56 4.71 44.17
CA LYS A 263 -9.08 3.87 43.07
C LYS A 263 -10.16 3.47 42.06
N LYS A 264 -11.43 3.55 42.38
CA LYS A 264 -12.55 3.21 41.47
C LYS A 264 -13.01 4.37 40.60
N SER A 265 -12.79 5.62 40.96
CA SER A 265 -13.26 6.78 40.22
C SER A 265 -12.27 7.28 39.18
N THR A 266 -11.01 6.86 39.23
CA THR A 266 -9.95 7.29 38.32
C THR A 266 -10.19 6.82 36.86
N ARG A 267 -10.90 5.72 36.64
CA ARG A 267 -11.18 5.18 35.32
C ARG A 267 -12.27 5.93 34.53
N ILE A 268 -13.11 6.68 35.19
CA ILE A 268 -14.28 7.33 34.54
C ILE A 268 -13.84 8.57 33.74
N PHE A 269 -12.74 9.20 34.13
CA PHE A 269 -12.28 10.46 33.57
C PHE A 269 -11.02 10.32 32.70
N ASP A 270 -10.45 9.13 32.63
CA ASP A 270 -9.27 8.89 31.82
C ASP A 270 -9.69 8.56 30.38
N SER A 271 -9.11 9.25 29.44
CA SER A 271 -9.25 8.98 28.02
C SER A 271 -7.89 8.53 27.48
N VAL A 272 -7.83 7.34 26.96
CA VAL A 272 -6.63 6.75 26.35
C VAL A 272 -6.79 6.79 24.85
N THR A 273 -5.79 7.33 24.17
CA THR A 273 -5.71 7.28 22.71
C THR A 273 -4.68 6.23 22.33
N ASP A 274 -5.18 5.11 21.85
CA ASP A 274 -4.34 4.02 21.40
C ASP A 274 -3.92 4.22 19.95
N VAL A 275 -2.68 3.89 19.68
CA VAL A 275 -2.24 3.62 18.32
C VAL A 275 -2.36 2.11 18.12
N PRO A 276 -3.00 1.65 17.04
CA PRO A 276 -3.09 0.23 16.78
C PRO A 276 -1.69 -0.39 16.78
N LEU A 277 -1.57 -1.48 17.49
CA LEU A 277 -0.37 -2.31 17.49
C LEU A 277 -0.09 -2.72 16.04
N ASP A 278 1.16 -2.64 15.63
CA ASP A 278 1.58 -3.31 14.43
C ASP A 278 1.49 -4.82 14.67
N GLY A 279 0.75 -5.53 13.81
CA GLY A 279 0.52 -6.96 13.96
C GLY A 279 1.80 -7.81 14.04
N ASN A 280 2.94 -7.25 13.66
CA ASN A 280 4.23 -7.93 13.69
C ASN A 280 5.06 -7.67 14.97
N GLY A 281 4.54 -6.91 15.94
CA GLY A 281 5.22 -6.65 17.21
C GLY A 281 6.50 -5.81 17.08
N GLN A 282 6.66 -5.06 15.98
CA GLN A 282 7.81 -4.18 15.81
C GLN A 282 7.63 -2.88 16.57
N GLU A 283 8.70 -2.44 17.21
CA GLU A 283 8.69 -1.22 18.00
C GLU A 283 8.64 0.02 17.10
N ALA A 284 7.67 0.89 17.34
CA ALA A 284 7.61 2.20 16.70
C ALA A 284 8.58 3.17 17.36
N ARG A 285 9.25 3.99 16.56
CA ARG A 285 10.17 5.03 17.00
C ARG A 285 9.60 6.41 16.70
N VAL A 286 9.69 7.34 17.64
CA VAL A 286 9.27 8.72 17.43
C VAL A 286 10.31 9.47 16.57
N ILE A 287 9.85 10.05 15.47
CA ILE A 287 10.71 10.79 14.54
C ILE A 287 10.42 12.29 14.51
N ASP A 288 9.20 12.70 14.85
CA ASP A 288 8.81 14.10 14.92
C ASP A 288 7.76 14.36 16.00
N ILE A 289 7.88 15.50 16.68
CA ILE A 289 6.93 16.00 17.65
C ILE A 289 6.73 17.49 17.42
N ILE A 290 5.48 17.92 17.26
CA ILE A 290 5.10 19.33 17.20
C ILE A 290 4.07 19.58 18.29
N VAL A 291 4.29 20.57 19.13
CA VAL A 291 3.35 20.96 20.17
C VAL A 291 2.91 22.40 19.96
N TYR A 292 1.62 22.57 19.77
CA TYR A 292 0.97 23.89 19.75
C TYR A 292 0.32 24.14 21.09
N LYS A 293 0.67 25.24 21.75
CA LYS A 293 0.12 25.64 23.04
C LYS A 293 -0.51 27.01 22.92
N GLN A 294 -1.79 27.11 23.27
CA GLN A 294 -2.50 28.39 23.30
C GLN A 294 -2.00 29.27 24.44
N PRO A 295 -2.00 30.62 24.27
CA PRO A 295 -1.50 31.54 25.32
C PRO A 295 -2.25 31.50 26.65
N LYS A 296 -3.48 30.99 26.65
CA LYS A 296 -4.38 30.91 27.81
C LYS A 296 -4.53 29.50 28.35
N THR A 297 -3.47 28.74 28.40
CA THR A 297 -3.52 27.38 28.95
C THR A 297 -3.75 27.42 30.45
N ASN A 298 -4.45 26.40 30.93
CA ASN A 298 -4.84 26.22 32.31
C ASN A 298 -3.62 26.23 33.26
N THR A 299 -3.59 27.21 34.18
CA THR A 299 -2.54 27.38 35.19
C THR A 299 -2.74 26.50 36.42
N ALA A 300 -3.83 25.75 36.48
CA ALA A 300 -4.15 24.86 37.62
C ALA A 300 -3.31 23.57 37.65
N VAL A 301 -2.66 23.21 36.55
CA VAL A 301 -1.83 22.01 36.46
C VAL A 301 -0.42 22.32 36.93
N ALA A 302 0.18 21.43 37.73
CA ALA A 302 1.53 21.61 38.24
C ALA A 302 2.54 21.75 37.09
N PRO A 303 3.48 22.71 37.13
CA PRO A 303 4.44 22.96 36.04
C PRO A 303 5.22 21.70 35.61
N LYS A 304 5.55 20.80 36.54
CA LYS A 304 6.26 19.55 36.28
C LYS A 304 5.52 18.67 35.23
N VAL A 305 4.20 18.66 35.25
CA VAL A 305 3.36 17.86 34.33
C VAL A 305 3.46 18.36 32.90
N MET A 306 3.68 19.66 32.72
CA MET A 306 3.73 20.31 31.40
C MET A 306 5.16 20.51 30.89
N GLU A 307 6.19 20.18 31.67
CA GLU A 307 7.58 20.47 31.34
C GLU A 307 8.02 19.93 29.97
N GLN A 308 7.69 18.67 29.68
CA GLN A 308 8.02 18.07 28.37
C GLN A 308 7.27 18.75 27.23
N LEU A 309 5.99 19.06 27.39
CA LEU A 309 5.19 19.75 26.38
C LEU A 309 5.67 21.18 26.15
N ASP A 310 6.01 21.89 27.24
CA ASP A 310 6.59 23.22 27.17
C ASP A 310 7.95 23.23 26.45
N LYS A 311 8.79 22.23 26.69
CA LYS A 311 10.06 22.06 25.98
C LYS A 311 9.85 22.00 24.46
N TYR A 312 8.94 21.15 23.97
CA TYR A 312 8.66 21.05 22.53
C TYR A 312 7.95 22.31 21.99
N ALA A 313 7.01 22.86 22.72
CA ALA A 313 6.32 24.09 22.31
C ALA A 313 7.28 25.28 22.21
N ASN A 314 8.18 25.44 23.19
CA ASN A 314 9.20 26.50 23.16
C ASN A 314 10.23 26.27 22.05
N ALA A 315 10.69 25.02 21.85
CA ALA A 315 11.62 24.69 20.77
C ALA A 315 11.04 24.97 19.38
N TYR A 316 9.74 24.71 19.20
CA TYR A 316 9.06 25.05 17.96
C TYR A 316 8.85 26.56 17.79
N ARG A 317 8.55 27.26 18.87
CA ARG A 317 8.47 28.73 18.88
C ARG A 317 9.84 29.35 18.54
N ASP A 318 10.92 28.90 19.16
CA ASP A 318 12.28 29.34 18.86
C ASP A 318 12.66 29.13 17.38
N PHE A 319 12.19 28.04 16.77
CA PHE A 319 12.34 27.83 15.33
C PHE A 319 11.61 28.90 14.53
N CYS A 320 10.34 29.16 14.87
CA CYS A 320 9.55 30.20 14.21
C CYS A 320 10.17 31.60 14.40
N GLU A 321 10.66 31.92 15.58
CA GLU A 321 11.35 33.19 15.87
C GLU A 321 12.61 33.35 15.03
N ARG A 322 13.37 32.30 14.81
CA ARG A 322 14.56 32.33 13.93
C ARG A 322 14.18 32.56 12.48
N ILE A 323 13.13 31.94 11.96
CA ILE A 323 12.61 32.21 10.62
C ILE A 323 12.18 33.68 10.48
N VAL A 324 11.43 34.18 11.43
CA VAL A 324 10.98 35.60 11.43
C VAL A 324 12.18 36.56 11.54
N SER A 325 13.21 36.20 12.32
CA SER A 325 14.44 36.98 12.39
C SER A 325 15.18 37.01 11.05
N GLU A 326 15.28 35.88 10.35
CA GLU A 326 15.89 35.88 9.00
C GLU A 326 15.08 36.71 8.00
N TYR A 327 13.75 36.63 8.03
CA TYR A 327 12.87 37.50 7.24
C TYR A 327 13.13 38.96 7.51
N ARG A 328 13.23 39.39 8.78
CA ARG A 328 13.57 40.78 9.14
C ARG A 328 14.93 41.22 8.62
N LYS A 329 15.92 40.32 8.65
CA LYS A 329 17.25 40.60 8.08
C LYS A 329 17.17 40.82 6.57
N ILE A 330 16.37 40.03 5.87
CA ILE A 330 16.14 40.18 4.43
C ILE A 330 15.50 41.57 4.17
N MET A 331 14.42 41.88 4.87
CA MET A 331 13.71 43.18 4.71
C MET A 331 14.62 44.38 5.01
N ALA A 332 15.47 44.28 6.03
CA ALA A 332 16.43 45.33 6.36
C ALA A 332 17.53 45.47 5.29
N LYS A 333 18.05 44.37 4.74
CA LYS A 333 19.10 44.41 3.69
C LYS A 333 18.56 44.90 2.34
N THR A 334 17.31 44.70 2.05
CA THR A 334 16.67 45.06 0.78
C THR A 334 15.89 46.40 0.86
N ASN A 335 15.95 47.06 2.02
CA ASN A 335 15.12 48.25 2.30
C ASN A 335 13.62 48.07 1.98
N GLY A 336 13.10 46.85 2.23
CA GLY A 336 11.71 46.52 1.97
C GLY A 336 11.37 46.11 0.52
N ASN A 337 12.36 46.02 -0.37
CA ASN A 337 12.17 45.75 -1.79
C ASN A 337 12.42 44.27 -2.15
N ALA A 338 12.22 43.34 -1.22
CA ALA A 338 12.31 41.88 -1.50
C ALA A 338 10.97 41.32 -2.00
N GLU A 339 11.05 40.40 -2.92
CA GLU A 339 9.95 39.52 -3.31
C GLU A 339 10.12 38.16 -2.67
N PHE A 340 9.02 37.45 -2.38
CA PHE A 340 9.05 36.16 -1.72
C PHE A 340 8.26 35.16 -2.53
N THR A 341 8.71 33.90 -2.53
CA THR A 341 7.92 32.79 -3.07
C THR A 341 6.69 32.53 -2.18
N ASP A 342 5.64 31.96 -2.75
CA ASP A 342 4.40 31.67 -2.03
C ASP A 342 4.64 30.76 -0.80
N ASP A 343 5.50 29.77 -0.94
CA ASP A 343 5.87 28.88 0.16
C ASP A 343 6.56 29.63 1.32
N PHE A 344 7.44 30.56 0.98
CA PHE A 344 8.10 31.37 2.01
C PHE A 344 7.13 32.34 2.70
N ASP A 345 6.24 32.96 1.92
CA ASP A 345 5.19 33.82 2.45
C ASP A 345 4.25 33.06 3.40
N GLN A 346 3.84 31.84 3.05
CA GLN A 346 3.02 30.97 3.90
C GLN A 346 3.75 30.57 5.19
N LEU A 347 5.02 30.19 5.09
CA LEU A 347 5.83 29.86 6.26
C LEU A 347 6.00 31.05 7.20
N ILE A 348 6.25 32.26 6.66
CA ILE A 348 6.37 33.49 7.48
C ILE A 348 5.05 33.80 8.20
N LYS A 349 3.92 33.74 7.49
CA LYS A 349 2.59 33.94 8.10
C LYS A 349 2.35 32.95 9.22
N HIS A 350 2.69 31.68 9.00
CA HIS A 350 2.58 30.64 10.02
C HIS A 350 3.47 30.94 11.24
N CYS A 351 4.75 31.24 11.02
CA CYS A 351 5.69 31.55 12.09
C CYS A 351 5.30 32.79 12.88
N MET A 352 4.83 33.85 12.22
CA MET A 352 4.36 35.05 12.90
C MET A 352 3.11 34.79 13.72
N ALA A 353 2.23 33.92 13.25
CA ALA A 353 1.06 33.51 14.01
C ALA A 353 1.45 32.73 15.29
N ILE A 354 2.47 31.88 15.23
CA ILE A 354 2.99 31.12 16.38
C ILE A 354 3.68 32.05 17.41
N THR A 355 4.44 33.03 16.92
CA THR A 355 5.18 33.97 17.79
C THR A 355 4.30 35.10 18.32
N ASN A 356 3.04 35.22 17.88
CA ASN A 356 2.13 36.33 18.15
C ASN A 356 2.71 37.73 17.78
N GLU A 357 3.61 37.76 16.83
CA GLU A 357 4.22 38.97 16.36
C GLU A 357 3.31 39.70 15.34
N GLN A 358 2.80 40.82 15.72
CA GLN A 358 2.10 41.76 14.81
C GLN A 358 3.14 42.60 14.10
N THR A 359 3.23 42.47 12.80
CA THR A 359 4.01 43.38 11.96
C THR A 359 3.10 44.44 11.33
N ASN A 360 3.70 45.59 10.96
CA ASN A 360 3.01 46.63 10.18
C ASN A 360 2.81 46.22 8.70
N ASP A 361 3.28 45.07 8.30
CA ASP A 361 3.09 44.54 6.96
C ASP A 361 1.64 44.03 6.81
N GLU A 362 0.93 44.52 5.80
CA GLU A 362 -0.45 44.13 5.53
C GLU A 362 -0.59 42.63 5.24
N ARG A 363 0.47 41.98 4.75
CA ARG A 363 0.52 40.53 4.44
C ARG A 363 0.41 39.65 5.68
N THR A 364 0.85 40.14 6.82
CA THR A 364 0.95 39.38 8.07
C THR A 364 0.01 39.88 9.17
N ARG A 365 -0.74 40.95 8.89
CA ARG A 365 -1.67 41.50 9.85
C ARG A 365 -2.85 40.55 10.07
N ASN A 366 -3.04 40.14 11.31
CA ASN A 366 -4.20 39.38 11.77
C ASN A 366 -4.34 37.92 11.21
N VAL A 367 -3.26 37.17 11.02
CA VAL A 367 -3.38 35.73 10.78
C VAL A 367 -3.61 35.04 12.12
N PRO A 368 -4.80 34.50 12.40
CA PRO A 368 -5.04 33.77 13.64
C PRO A 368 -4.42 32.39 13.56
N ILE A 369 -3.76 31.97 14.64
CA ILE A 369 -3.38 30.55 14.82
C ILE A 369 -4.67 29.77 15.04
N GLN A 370 -5.32 29.32 14.00
CA GLN A 370 -6.64 28.70 14.19
C GLN A 370 -6.81 27.37 13.51
N LYS A 371 -5.84 26.94 12.68
CA LYS A 371 -6.03 25.71 11.92
C LYS A 371 -4.74 24.93 11.82
N VAL A 372 -4.75 23.67 12.22
CA VAL A 372 -3.82 22.70 11.67
C VAL A 372 -4.25 22.48 10.22
N SER A 373 -3.36 22.70 9.28
CA SER A 373 -3.66 22.75 7.84
C SER A 373 -4.49 21.57 7.33
N ASN A 374 -4.34 20.39 7.92
CA ASN A 374 -5.02 19.17 7.45
C ASN A 374 -6.42 18.95 8.04
N PHE A 375 -6.87 19.73 9.03
CA PHE A 375 -8.11 19.44 9.74
C PHE A 375 -9.15 20.54 9.73
N ASN A 376 -8.83 21.67 9.19
CA ASN A 376 -9.76 22.82 9.01
C ASN A 376 -10.58 23.18 10.27
N ARG A 377 -10.07 22.83 11.45
CA ARG A 377 -10.73 23.08 12.74
C ARG A 377 -9.84 23.94 13.66
N LYS A 378 -10.46 24.57 14.65
CA LYS A 378 -9.75 25.31 15.68
C LYS A 378 -8.87 24.36 16.49
N LEU A 379 -7.66 24.81 16.84
CA LEU A 379 -6.79 24.09 17.77
C LEU A 379 -7.37 24.14 19.18
N ASP A 380 -7.28 23.02 19.89
CA ASP A 380 -7.51 22.95 21.33
C ASP A 380 -6.39 23.68 22.10
N ASP A 381 -6.53 23.79 23.42
CA ASP A 381 -5.56 24.49 24.24
C ASP A 381 -4.14 24.02 24.08
N ILE A 382 -3.96 22.69 24.01
CA ILE A 382 -2.70 22.06 23.63
C ILE A 382 -2.99 21.01 22.56
N THR A 383 -2.33 21.12 21.43
CA THR A 383 -2.39 20.12 20.37
C THR A 383 -1.00 19.55 20.15
N ILE A 384 -0.88 18.25 20.31
CA ILE A 384 0.37 17.50 20.17
C ILE A 384 0.25 16.67 18.89
N ILE A 385 1.20 16.83 17.99
CA ILE A 385 1.31 16.03 16.77
C ILE A 385 2.57 15.20 16.89
N VAL A 386 2.41 13.89 16.91
CA VAL A 386 3.52 12.94 17.02
C VAL A 386 3.55 12.08 15.77
N THR A 387 4.71 12.02 15.12
CA THR A 387 4.95 11.12 13.99
C THR A 387 5.91 10.02 14.42
N THR A 388 5.48 8.79 14.22
CA THR A 388 6.25 7.58 14.52
C THR A 388 6.61 6.85 13.23
N GLU A 389 7.75 6.19 13.23
CA GLU A 389 8.18 5.27 12.17
C GLU A 389 8.30 3.84 12.70
N TYR A 390 7.95 2.89 11.88
CA TYR A 390 8.32 1.50 12.10
C TYR A 390 8.58 0.82 10.74
N THR A 391 9.35 -0.26 10.78
CA THR A 391 9.65 -1.02 9.56
C THR A 391 8.65 -2.18 9.47
N LYS A 392 7.99 -2.29 8.32
CA LYS A 392 7.04 -3.35 8.06
C LYS A 392 7.62 -4.34 7.07
N GLU A 393 7.65 -5.61 7.44
CA GLU A 393 8.02 -6.71 6.57
C GLU A 393 6.79 -7.25 5.83
N VAL A 394 7.02 -7.71 4.62
CA VAL A 394 5.97 -8.30 3.80
C VAL A 394 5.58 -9.67 4.37
N GLY A 395 4.29 -9.91 4.46
CA GLY A 395 3.71 -11.15 4.97
C GLY A 395 2.40 -11.51 4.27
N PRO A 396 1.70 -12.55 4.74
CA PRO A 396 0.41 -12.94 4.21
C PRO A 396 -0.58 -11.76 4.18
N GLY A 397 -1.35 -11.65 3.09
CA GLY A 397 -2.31 -10.57 2.88
C GLY A 397 -1.75 -9.31 2.22
N PHE A 398 -0.44 -9.17 2.08
CA PHE A 398 0.16 -8.08 1.30
C PHE A 398 -0.12 -8.27 -0.18
N LYS A 399 -0.30 -7.17 -0.90
CA LYS A 399 -0.52 -7.19 -2.34
C LYS A 399 0.73 -6.76 -3.08
N ILE A 400 1.12 -7.58 -4.04
CA ILE A 400 2.20 -7.27 -4.97
C ILE A 400 1.70 -7.39 -6.42
N THR A 401 2.35 -6.70 -7.33
CA THR A 401 2.01 -6.75 -8.75
C THR A 401 3.26 -6.61 -9.60
N GLY A 402 3.25 -7.24 -10.76
CA GLY A 402 4.21 -6.94 -11.80
C GLY A 402 3.71 -5.77 -12.68
N LEU A 403 4.46 -5.53 -13.76
CA LEU A 403 4.14 -4.46 -14.73
C LEU A 403 3.07 -4.85 -15.76
N HIS A 404 2.39 -5.97 -15.60
CA HIS A 404 1.38 -6.48 -16.54
C HIS A 404 -0.04 -6.50 -15.93
N GLY A 405 -0.24 -5.82 -14.81
CA GLY A 405 -1.51 -5.86 -14.08
C GLY A 405 -1.81 -7.23 -13.45
N ASN A 406 -0.78 -8.03 -13.25
CA ASN A 406 -0.81 -9.34 -12.60
C ASN A 406 -0.76 -9.19 -11.07
N LYS A 407 -1.72 -8.47 -10.54
CA LYS A 407 -1.84 -8.24 -9.10
C LYS A 407 -2.22 -9.51 -8.37
N GLY A 408 -1.49 -9.82 -7.30
CA GLY A 408 -1.78 -10.97 -6.45
C GLY A 408 -1.61 -10.65 -4.97
N VAL A 409 -2.10 -11.56 -4.14
CA VAL A 409 -2.03 -11.49 -2.68
C VAL A 409 -1.05 -12.54 -2.19
N ILE A 410 -0.13 -12.17 -1.32
CA ILE A 410 0.77 -13.13 -0.68
C ILE A 410 -0.07 -14.00 0.26
N ALA A 411 -0.12 -15.29 -0.06
CA ALA A 411 -0.83 -16.29 0.74
C ALA A 411 0.05 -16.81 1.86
N ASP A 412 1.33 -17.05 1.56
CA ASP A 412 2.28 -17.57 2.53
C ASP A 412 3.73 -17.14 2.24
N VAL A 413 4.54 -17.12 3.29
CA VAL A 413 5.98 -16.86 3.25
C VAL A 413 6.71 -18.15 3.56
N VAL A 414 7.14 -18.83 2.49
CA VAL A 414 7.65 -20.19 2.54
C VAL A 414 9.09 -20.23 3.05
N THR A 415 9.39 -21.19 3.93
CA THR A 415 10.74 -21.36 4.48
C THR A 415 11.74 -21.84 3.43
N VAL A 416 13.00 -21.43 3.60
CA VAL A 416 14.08 -21.68 2.64
C VAL A 416 14.91 -22.91 3.02
N GLU A 417 14.89 -23.32 4.28
CA GLU A 417 15.67 -24.43 4.81
C GLU A 417 14.79 -25.50 5.51
N PRO A 418 14.58 -26.70 4.93
CA PRO A 418 14.91 -27.06 3.56
C PRO A 418 14.10 -26.21 2.58
N SER A 419 14.66 -25.92 1.41
CA SER A 419 13.96 -25.08 0.44
C SER A 419 12.64 -25.74 0.01
N GLN A 420 11.55 -25.15 0.46
CA GLN A 420 10.20 -25.57 0.04
C GLN A 420 9.79 -24.90 -1.27
N MET A 421 10.55 -23.87 -1.69
CA MET A 421 10.35 -23.23 -2.99
C MET A 421 10.96 -24.11 -4.10
N PRO A 422 10.28 -24.25 -5.25
CA PRO A 422 10.80 -25.00 -6.38
C PRO A 422 12.12 -24.44 -6.88
N PHE A 423 13.00 -25.31 -7.32
CA PHE A 423 14.29 -24.94 -7.89
C PHE A 423 14.67 -25.85 -9.07
N ASP A 424 15.49 -25.31 -9.95
CA ASP A 424 16.07 -26.06 -11.06
C ASP A 424 17.29 -26.84 -10.54
N PRO A 425 17.27 -28.18 -10.57
CA PRO A 425 18.38 -29.00 -10.08
C PRO A 425 19.65 -28.92 -10.96
N ILE A 426 19.55 -28.43 -12.20
CA ILE A 426 20.67 -28.30 -13.13
C ILE A 426 21.38 -26.96 -12.95
N THR A 427 20.62 -25.86 -12.91
CA THR A 427 21.18 -24.51 -12.79
C THR A 427 21.31 -24.03 -11.35
N GLY A 428 20.62 -24.66 -10.41
CA GLY A 428 20.54 -24.25 -9.01
C GLY A 428 19.65 -23.01 -8.78
N ILE A 429 19.01 -22.50 -9.82
CA ILE A 429 18.13 -21.33 -9.70
C ILE A 429 16.85 -21.73 -8.97
N ARG A 430 16.56 -21.05 -7.87
CA ARG A 430 15.35 -21.22 -7.07
C ARG A 430 14.33 -20.15 -7.42
N ALA A 431 13.04 -20.48 -7.33
CA ALA A 431 11.98 -19.52 -7.40
C ALA A 431 11.93 -18.67 -6.11
N ASP A 432 11.86 -17.36 -6.25
CA ASP A 432 11.60 -16.41 -5.18
C ASP A 432 10.10 -16.20 -4.99
N ILE A 433 9.34 -16.31 -6.08
CA ILE A 433 7.90 -16.18 -6.14
C ILE A 433 7.31 -17.32 -6.97
N CYS A 434 6.20 -17.90 -6.47
CA CYS A 434 5.37 -18.84 -7.22
C CYS A 434 3.96 -18.32 -7.38
N ILE A 435 3.42 -18.35 -8.60
CA ILE A 435 2.09 -17.89 -8.97
C ILE A 435 1.37 -18.97 -9.77
N GLY A 436 0.06 -19.10 -9.55
CA GLY A 436 -0.76 -20.06 -10.29
C GLY A 436 -0.81 -19.76 -11.80
N VAL A 437 -0.70 -20.80 -12.63
CA VAL A 437 -0.69 -20.69 -14.09
C VAL A 437 -1.99 -20.09 -14.63
N ASN A 438 -3.12 -20.42 -14.01
CA ASN A 438 -4.44 -19.96 -14.45
C ASN A 438 -4.58 -18.43 -14.46
N SER A 439 -3.87 -17.74 -13.56
CA SER A 439 -3.86 -16.27 -13.52
C SER A 439 -3.33 -15.63 -14.81
N THR A 440 -2.46 -16.32 -15.53
CA THR A 440 -1.88 -15.86 -16.80
C THR A 440 -2.82 -16.10 -17.99
N PHE A 441 -3.33 -17.31 -18.11
CA PHE A 441 -4.12 -17.70 -19.28
C PHE A 441 -5.49 -17.01 -19.32
N ASN A 442 -6.20 -17.00 -18.21
CA ASN A 442 -7.54 -16.41 -18.11
C ASN A 442 -7.55 -14.89 -18.38
N ARG A 443 -6.40 -14.24 -18.28
CA ARG A 443 -6.28 -12.78 -18.34
C ARG A 443 -5.56 -12.25 -19.57
N MET A 444 -5.13 -13.14 -20.46
CA MET A 444 -4.39 -12.80 -21.70
C MET A 444 -3.13 -11.95 -21.42
N ASN A 445 -2.41 -12.23 -20.34
CA ASN A 445 -1.20 -11.52 -19.94
C ASN A 445 0.08 -12.23 -20.41
N GLN A 446 0.20 -12.47 -21.71
CA GLN A 446 1.40 -13.16 -22.26
C GLN A 446 2.69 -12.35 -22.07
N GLY A 447 2.58 -11.03 -21.97
CA GLY A 447 3.73 -10.14 -21.74
C GLY A 447 4.57 -10.55 -20.53
N GLN A 448 3.95 -11.03 -19.44
CA GLN A 448 4.68 -11.47 -18.24
C GLN A 448 5.57 -12.71 -18.50
N THR A 449 5.14 -13.65 -19.33
CA THR A 449 5.95 -14.83 -19.67
C THR A 449 7.10 -14.46 -20.60
N TYR A 450 6.90 -13.46 -21.45
CA TYR A 450 7.96 -12.90 -22.30
C TYR A 450 9.01 -12.16 -21.45
N GLU A 451 8.58 -11.40 -20.46
CA GLU A 451 9.48 -10.75 -19.51
C GLU A 451 10.39 -11.76 -18.81
N VAL A 452 9.79 -12.80 -18.20
CA VAL A 452 10.53 -13.87 -17.54
C VAL A 452 11.54 -14.53 -18.47
N SER A 453 11.13 -14.84 -19.69
CA SER A 453 11.99 -15.55 -20.65
C SER A 453 13.13 -14.68 -21.17
N LEU A 454 12.88 -13.40 -21.43
CA LEU A 454 13.92 -12.48 -21.91
C LEU A 454 14.94 -12.19 -20.81
N LYS A 455 14.48 -11.92 -19.58
CA LYS A 455 15.37 -11.71 -18.45
C LYS A 455 16.19 -12.95 -18.11
N ALA A 456 15.63 -14.14 -18.24
CA ALA A 456 16.39 -15.39 -18.14
C ALA A 456 17.52 -15.44 -19.16
N ALA A 457 17.24 -15.13 -20.45
CA ALA A 457 18.27 -15.07 -21.48
C ALA A 457 19.37 -14.02 -21.19
N MET A 458 18.99 -12.87 -20.61
CA MET A 458 19.94 -11.84 -20.18
C MET A 458 20.86 -12.34 -19.05
N LEU A 459 20.32 -13.10 -18.10
CA LEU A 459 21.13 -13.69 -17.03
C LEU A 459 22.04 -14.82 -17.55
N GLU A 460 21.56 -15.65 -18.46
CA GLU A 460 22.37 -16.67 -19.13
C GLU A 460 23.52 -16.01 -19.90
N LEU A 461 23.27 -14.91 -20.60
CA LEU A 461 24.29 -14.13 -21.27
C LEU A 461 25.31 -13.53 -20.29
N LYS A 462 24.86 -12.93 -19.18
CA LYS A 462 25.73 -12.45 -18.11
C LYS A 462 26.61 -13.58 -17.56
N GLN A 463 26.03 -14.74 -17.29
CA GLN A 463 26.76 -15.90 -16.79
C GLN A 463 27.82 -16.37 -17.81
N TRP A 464 27.46 -16.39 -19.09
CA TRP A 464 28.41 -16.72 -20.15
C TRP A 464 29.58 -15.72 -20.21
N VAL A 465 29.29 -14.41 -20.09
CA VAL A 465 30.34 -13.36 -19.99
C VAL A 465 31.24 -13.61 -18.79
N CYS A 466 30.65 -13.75 -17.59
CA CYS A 466 31.39 -13.99 -16.35
C CYS A 466 32.31 -15.21 -16.45
N ASN A 467 31.82 -16.30 -17.04
CA ASN A 467 32.62 -17.53 -17.25
C ASN A 467 33.74 -17.32 -18.27
N THR A 468 33.48 -16.56 -19.34
CA THR A 468 34.50 -16.27 -20.38
C THR A 468 35.65 -15.45 -19.85
N VAL A 469 35.36 -14.43 -19.03
CA VAL A 469 36.39 -13.56 -18.43
C VAL A 469 36.92 -14.06 -17.08
N ASN A 470 36.26 -15.08 -16.51
CA ASN A 470 36.54 -15.61 -15.17
C ASN A 470 36.46 -14.52 -14.08
N LEU A 471 35.50 -13.60 -14.20
CA LEU A 471 35.25 -12.51 -13.28
C LEU A 471 33.76 -12.56 -12.86
N ASN A 472 33.48 -12.14 -11.63
CA ASN A 472 32.13 -12.05 -11.09
C ASN A 472 31.98 -10.79 -10.24
N GLU A 473 30.76 -10.50 -9.77
CA GLU A 473 30.44 -9.32 -8.95
C GLU A 473 31.25 -9.23 -7.64
N SER A 474 31.64 -10.39 -7.06
CA SER A 474 32.43 -10.45 -5.81
C SER A 474 33.93 -10.30 -6.06
N THR A 475 34.35 -10.12 -7.30
CA THR A 475 35.79 -10.03 -7.63
C THR A 475 36.37 -8.69 -7.12
N PRO A 476 37.41 -8.71 -6.27
CA PRO A 476 38.02 -7.46 -5.79
C PRO A 476 38.65 -6.66 -6.94
N ASN A 477 38.47 -5.34 -6.93
CA ASN A 477 38.95 -4.41 -7.97
C ASN A 477 38.43 -4.80 -9.38
N LEU A 478 37.15 -5.21 -9.47
CA LEU A 478 36.58 -5.68 -10.72
C LEU A 478 36.74 -4.69 -11.87
N ARG A 479 36.50 -3.39 -11.62
CA ARG A 479 36.63 -2.33 -12.62
C ARG A 479 37.99 -2.31 -13.29
N ASP A 480 39.07 -2.32 -12.49
CA ASP A 480 40.43 -2.31 -13.00
C ASP A 480 40.78 -3.59 -13.77
N LYS A 481 40.25 -4.73 -13.33
CA LYS A 481 40.45 -6.01 -14.02
C LYS A 481 39.77 -6.03 -15.37
N VAL A 482 38.50 -5.56 -15.46
CA VAL A 482 37.76 -5.49 -16.72
C VAL A 482 38.45 -4.54 -17.71
N ILE A 483 38.89 -3.36 -17.26
CA ILE A 483 39.59 -2.39 -18.12
C ILE A 483 40.95 -2.94 -18.66
N ARG A 484 41.58 -3.84 -17.90
CA ARG A 484 42.85 -4.44 -18.31
C ARG A 484 42.75 -5.70 -19.15
N LEU A 485 41.54 -6.15 -19.45
CA LEU A 485 41.33 -7.31 -20.33
C LEU A 485 41.86 -7.03 -21.73
N PRO A 486 42.56 -8.00 -22.33
CA PRO A 486 43.10 -7.85 -23.70
C PRO A 486 41.98 -7.76 -24.73
N ARG A 487 42.23 -7.04 -25.82
CA ARG A 487 41.22 -6.85 -26.88
C ARG A 487 40.74 -8.16 -27.49
N ASP A 488 41.64 -9.13 -27.64
CA ASP A 488 41.37 -10.46 -28.18
C ASP A 488 40.28 -11.21 -27.38
N VAL A 489 40.15 -10.90 -26.09
CA VAL A 489 39.10 -11.45 -25.20
C VAL A 489 37.81 -10.60 -25.28
N LEU A 490 37.94 -9.28 -25.38
CA LEU A 490 36.82 -8.35 -25.36
C LEU A 490 36.03 -8.34 -26.68
N GLU A 491 36.70 -8.37 -27.83
CA GLU A 491 36.06 -8.31 -29.15
C GLU A 491 35.04 -9.42 -29.39
N PRO A 492 35.32 -10.71 -29.08
CA PRO A 492 34.32 -11.77 -29.21
C PRO A 492 33.11 -11.58 -28.26
N ILE A 493 33.36 -11.04 -27.06
CA ILE A 493 32.31 -10.72 -26.10
C ILE A 493 31.41 -9.62 -26.65
N PHE A 494 32.01 -8.52 -27.13
CA PHE A 494 31.23 -7.42 -27.72
C PHE A 494 30.43 -7.87 -28.94
N ALA A 495 31.00 -8.71 -29.82
CA ALA A 495 30.28 -9.26 -30.95
C ALA A 495 29.06 -10.11 -30.53
N ARG A 496 29.22 -10.91 -29.48
CA ARG A 496 28.09 -11.71 -28.93
C ARG A 496 27.02 -10.83 -28.28
N LEU A 497 27.40 -9.77 -27.55
CA LEU A 497 26.50 -8.78 -26.99
C LEU A 497 25.75 -8.02 -28.10
N GLU A 498 26.48 -7.55 -29.13
CA GLU A 498 25.87 -6.92 -30.32
C GLU A 498 24.82 -7.81 -30.95
N ARG A 499 25.13 -9.11 -31.12
CA ARG A 499 24.20 -10.06 -31.71
C ARG A 499 22.96 -10.27 -30.86
N PHE A 500 23.11 -10.37 -29.55
CA PHE A 500 22.00 -10.46 -28.62
C PHE A 500 21.07 -9.23 -28.72
N TYR A 501 21.67 -8.03 -28.71
CA TYR A 501 20.90 -6.79 -28.80
C TYR A 501 20.22 -6.64 -30.16
N GLU A 502 20.89 -7.04 -31.25
CA GLU A 502 20.32 -7.07 -32.60
C GLU A 502 19.05 -7.93 -32.66
N ILE A 503 19.04 -9.09 -31.98
CA ILE A 503 17.85 -9.96 -31.91
C ILE A 503 16.73 -9.31 -31.08
N CYS A 504 17.06 -8.72 -29.94
CA CYS A 504 16.08 -8.28 -28.95
C CYS A 504 15.51 -6.88 -29.20
N SER A 505 16.38 -5.91 -29.53
CA SER A 505 15.98 -4.49 -29.63
C SER A 505 16.85 -3.73 -30.63
N ASN A 506 16.23 -3.27 -31.71
CA ASN A 506 16.92 -2.45 -32.70
C ASN A 506 17.54 -1.20 -32.10
N LYS A 507 16.81 -0.51 -31.23
CA LYS A 507 17.26 0.74 -30.62
C LYS A 507 18.43 0.53 -29.66
N HIS A 508 18.38 -0.53 -28.85
CA HIS A 508 19.52 -0.87 -28.00
C HIS A 508 20.73 -1.29 -28.82
N TYR A 509 20.54 -2.05 -29.92
CA TYR A 509 21.59 -2.42 -30.85
C TYR A 509 22.26 -1.20 -31.47
N ASP A 510 21.48 -0.26 -32.02
CA ASP A 510 22.00 0.97 -32.64
C ASP A 510 22.79 1.80 -31.62
N PHE A 511 22.27 1.90 -30.40
CA PHE A 511 22.96 2.58 -29.30
C PHE A 511 24.29 1.90 -28.93
N TYR A 512 24.26 0.58 -28.72
CA TYR A 512 25.47 -0.18 -28.36
C TYR A 512 26.55 -0.13 -29.49
N LYS A 513 26.09 -0.15 -30.74
CA LYS A 513 26.98 -0.02 -31.89
C LYS A 513 27.62 1.35 -31.99
N SER A 514 26.97 2.39 -31.57
CA SER A 514 27.52 3.76 -31.54
C SER A 514 28.55 3.97 -30.46
N MET A 515 28.61 3.10 -29.46
CA MET A 515 29.57 3.18 -28.34
C MET A 515 31.01 2.96 -28.80
N SER A 516 31.93 3.74 -28.26
CA SER A 516 33.34 3.52 -28.40
C SER A 516 33.79 2.25 -27.67
N PHE A 517 34.98 1.74 -28.02
CA PHE A 517 35.55 0.56 -27.35
C PHE A 517 35.64 0.73 -25.82
N GLN A 518 36.01 1.93 -25.36
CA GLN A 518 36.13 2.23 -23.93
C GLN A 518 34.73 2.22 -23.25
N GLU A 519 33.73 2.80 -23.86
CA GLU A 519 32.35 2.79 -23.35
C GLU A 519 31.81 1.36 -23.27
N LYS A 520 32.00 0.52 -24.30
CA LYS A 520 31.65 -0.91 -24.27
C LYS A 520 32.35 -1.66 -23.12
N THR A 521 33.60 -1.29 -22.82
CA THR A 521 34.32 -1.90 -21.69
C THR A 521 33.75 -1.47 -20.34
N VAL A 522 33.32 -0.22 -20.21
CA VAL A 522 32.63 0.27 -19.01
C VAL A 522 31.23 -0.38 -18.88
N ASP A 523 30.53 -0.51 -19.97
CA ASP A 523 29.23 -1.19 -20.01
C ASP A 523 29.34 -2.66 -19.59
N LEU A 524 30.40 -3.35 -20.08
CA LEU A 524 30.72 -4.71 -19.66
C LEU A 524 30.99 -4.81 -18.14
N TYR A 525 31.70 -3.82 -17.58
CA TYR A 525 31.89 -3.74 -16.13
C TYR A 525 30.56 -3.64 -15.39
N HIS A 526 29.64 -2.76 -15.83
CA HIS A 526 28.33 -2.62 -15.23
C HIS A 526 27.50 -3.91 -15.37
N MET A 527 27.56 -4.56 -16.51
CA MET A 527 26.87 -5.85 -16.75
C MET A 527 27.36 -6.94 -15.79
N ILE A 528 28.65 -7.03 -15.51
CA ILE A 528 29.22 -8.02 -14.57
C ILE A 528 28.92 -7.64 -13.12
N HIS A 529 29.08 -6.37 -12.76
CA HIS A 529 28.92 -5.88 -11.39
C HIS A 529 27.46 -5.76 -10.96
N GLU A 530 26.59 -5.37 -11.87
CA GLU A 530 25.17 -5.06 -11.63
C GLU A 530 24.28 -6.03 -12.42
N THR A 531 23.02 -5.69 -12.47
CA THR A 531 22.03 -6.41 -13.29
C THR A 531 22.12 -5.93 -14.75
N PRO A 532 22.17 -6.82 -15.76
CA PRO A 532 22.17 -6.39 -17.15
C PRO A 532 20.86 -5.64 -17.48
N ILE A 533 20.98 -4.57 -18.24
CA ILE A 533 19.86 -3.72 -18.65
C ILE A 533 19.73 -3.75 -20.17
N ILE A 534 18.51 -3.88 -20.68
CA ILE A 534 18.18 -3.73 -22.08
C ILE A 534 17.11 -2.66 -22.29
N TRP A 535 17.32 -1.81 -23.30
CA TRP A 535 16.36 -0.81 -23.72
C TRP A 535 15.39 -1.40 -24.73
N MET A 536 14.11 -1.40 -24.40
CA MET A 536 13.02 -1.87 -25.24
C MET A 536 11.88 -0.84 -25.27
N PRO A 537 12.09 0.29 -25.94
CA PRO A 537 11.04 1.30 -26.07
C PRO A 537 9.87 0.77 -26.89
N HIS A 538 8.69 1.30 -26.66
CA HIS A 538 7.48 0.94 -27.39
C HIS A 538 7.64 1.20 -28.88
N GLY A 539 7.04 0.33 -29.70
CA GLY A 539 7.17 0.40 -31.17
C GLY A 539 8.42 -0.27 -31.72
N ASN A 540 9.07 -1.12 -30.95
CA ASN A 540 10.23 -1.91 -31.39
C ASN A 540 9.95 -2.84 -32.61
N ASN A 541 8.70 -3.05 -32.97
CA ASN A 541 8.20 -3.81 -34.15
C ASN A 541 8.73 -5.26 -34.25
N ARG A 542 9.28 -5.81 -33.17
CA ARG A 542 9.77 -7.18 -33.10
C ARG A 542 8.70 -8.12 -32.55
N ARG A 543 8.35 -9.16 -33.28
CA ARG A 543 7.47 -10.20 -32.77
C ARG A 543 8.23 -11.10 -31.80
N MET A 544 7.84 -11.09 -30.51
CA MET A 544 8.55 -11.81 -29.46
C MET A 544 8.73 -13.30 -29.72
N LEU A 545 7.78 -13.95 -30.38
CA LEU A 545 7.94 -15.35 -30.79
C LEU A 545 9.15 -15.58 -31.70
N HIS A 546 9.42 -14.65 -32.64
CA HIS A 546 10.61 -14.73 -33.52
C HIS A 546 11.89 -14.43 -32.73
N VAL A 547 11.83 -13.48 -31.79
CA VAL A 547 12.94 -13.17 -30.88
C VAL A 547 13.34 -14.42 -30.10
N PHE A 548 12.39 -15.06 -29.41
CA PHE A 548 12.69 -16.27 -28.63
C PHE A 548 13.14 -17.45 -29.46
N LYS A 549 12.62 -17.60 -30.67
CA LYS A 549 13.11 -18.62 -31.59
C LYS A 549 14.59 -18.39 -31.95
N ALA A 550 14.94 -17.16 -32.32
CA ALA A 550 16.32 -16.80 -32.64
C ALA A 550 17.25 -16.93 -31.41
N LEU A 551 16.81 -16.50 -30.22
CA LEU A 551 17.59 -16.64 -28.99
C LEU A 551 17.90 -18.10 -28.65
N LYS A 552 16.94 -19.03 -28.89
CA LYS A 552 17.16 -20.47 -28.74
C LYS A 552 18.09 -21.03 -29.78
N GLU A 553 17.87 -20.70 -31.07
CA GLU A 553 18.68 -21.20 -32.18
C GLU A 553 20.16 -20.77 -32.07
N GLU A 554 20.41 -19.55 -31.52
CA GLU A 554 21.76 -19.03 -31.33
C GLU A 554 22.36 -19.30 -29.94
N GLY A 555 21.66 -20.06 -29.09
CA GLY A 555 22.16 -20.50 -27.80
C GLY A 555 22.28 -19.38 -26.75
N PHE A 556 21.39 -18.36 -26.81
CA PHE A 556 21.24 -17.35 -25.79
C PHE A 556 20.19 -17.70 -24.74
N LEU A 557 19.31 -18.62 -25.04
CA LEU A 557 18.25 -19.08 -24.15
C LEU A 557 18.21 -20.61 -24.15
N SER A 558 18.50 -21.20 -23.00
CA SER A 558 18.42 -22.65 -22.81
C SER A 558 16.98 -23.13 -22.82
N ASP A 559 16.78 -24.43 -23.01
CA ASP A 559 15.47 -25.04 -22.80
C ASP A 559 15.11 -25.12 -21.30
N PRO A 560 13.83 -25.07 -20.95
CA PRO A 560 13.42 -25.22 -19.56
C PRO A 560 13.68 -26.64 -19.05
N ASN A 561 13.95 -26.80 -17.76
CA ASN A 561 14.21 -28.06 -17.09
C ASN A 561 13.00 -28.51 -16.24
N CYS A 562 12.93 -29.78 -15.88
CA CYS A 562 12.04 -30.25 -14.82
C CYS A 562 12.56 -29.70 -13.49
N LEU A 563 11.67 -29.05 -12.75
CA LEU A 563 11.99 -28.42 -11.47
C LEU A 563 11.78 -29.41 -10.33
N ARG A 564 12.53 -29.24 -9.28
CA ARG A 564 12.40 -30.01 -8.04
C ARG A 564 11.68 -29.16 -7.01
N PHE A 565 10.65 -29.76 -6.38
CA PHE A 565 9.85 -29.11 -5.34
C PHE A 565 9.64 -30.05 -4.15
N TRP A 566 9.40 -29.45 -2.98
CA TRP A 566 9.08 -30.20 -1.77
C TRP A 566 7.59 -30.56 -1.75
N ASN A 567 7.30 -31.86 -1.61
CA ASN A 567 5.94 -32.35 -1.41
C ASN A 567 5.66 -32.50 0.10
N PRO A 568 4.84 -31.66 0.72
CA PRO A 568 4.60 -31.70 2.17
C PRO A 568 3.83 -32.95 2.62
N TYR A 569 3.04 -33.56 1.74
CA TYR A 569 2.29 -34.77 2.08
C TYR A 569 3.16 -36.00 2.08
N LYS A 570 4.10 -36.09 1.14
CA LYS A 570 5.02 -37.23 1.02
C LYS A 570 6.31 -37.03 1.79
N GLN A 571 6.56 -35.83 2.31
CA GLN A 571 7.79 -35.46 3.00
C GLN A 571 9.07 -35.79 2.18
N CYS A 572 9.01 -35.56 0.87
CA CYS A 572 10.14 -35.79 -0.03
C CYS A 572 10.15 -34.79 -1.18
N PHE A 573 11.30 -34.68 -1.84
CA PHE A 573 11.42 -33.93 -3.06
C PHE A 573 10.89 -34.69 -4.26
N GLU A 574 10.13 -34.04 -5.11
CA GLU A 574 9.61 -34.55 -6.38
C GLU A 574 9.99 -33.62 -7.51
N ASP A 575 10.09 -34.18 -8.71
CA ASP A 575 10.35 -33.41 -9.92
C ASP A 575 9.02 -33.14 -10.65
N THR A 576 8.92 -31.97 -11.30
CA THR A 576 7.73 -31.61 -12.08
C THR A 576 7.58 -32.53 -13.29
N ALA A 577 6.35 -32.89 -13.62
CA ALA A 577 6.06 -33.75 -14.77
C ALA A 577 6.45 -33.12 -16.12
N THR A 578 6.48 -31.80 -16.18
CA THR A 578 6.81 -31.03 -17.40
C THR A 578 7.91 -30.04 -17.10
N PRO A 579 8.79 -29.76 -18.08
CA PRO A 579 9.79 -28.72 -17.93
C PRO A 579 9.15 -27.35 -17.75
N GLN A 580 9.69 -26.56 -16.83
CA GLN A 580 9.22 -25.22 -16.49
C GLN A 580 10.40 -24.26 -16.37
N ARG A 581 10.16 -22.97 -16.61
CA ARG A 581 11.19 -21.94 -16.52
C ARG A 581 11.01 -21.10 -15.27
N ILE A 582 12.09 -20.94 -14.54
CA ILE A 582 12.23 -19.90 -13.51
C ILE A 582 13.02 -18.74 -14.13
N GLY A 583 12.57 -17.51 -13.94
CA GLY A 583 13.30 -16.34 -14.41
C GLY A 583 12.80 -15.05 -13.74
N PRO A 584 13.61 -13.98 -13.80
CA PRO A 584 13.26 -12.74 -13.13
C PRO A 584 12.04 -12.07 -13.73
N GLN A 585 11.19 -11.51 -12.87
CA GLN A 585 10.12 -10.60 -13.23
C GLN A 585 10.12 -9.43 -12.26
N TYR A 586 9.78 -8.23 -12.74
CA TYR A 586 9.78 -7.03 -11.92
C TYR A 586 8.51 -6.90 -11.10
N TYR A 587 8.65 -6.69 -9.80
CA TYR A 587 7.54 -6.55 -8.86
C TYR A 587 7.61 -5.25 -8.07
N ILE A 588 6.43 -4.68 -7.83
CA ILE A 588 6.18 -3.57 -6.93
C ILE A 588 5.20 -3.99 -5.86
N CYS A 589 5.33 -3.42 -4.67
CA CYS A 589 4.43 -3.68 -3.55
C CYS A 589 3.36 -2.59 -3.48
N LEU A 590 2.12 -2.99 -3.19
CA LEU A 590 0.99 -2.08 -3.13
C LEU A 590 0.65 -1.70 -1.68
N GLU A 591 0.10 -0.51 -1.50
CA GLU A 591 -0.32 0.04 -0.20
C GLU A 591 -1.42 -0.75 0.51
N LYS A 592 -2.10 -1.65 -0.19
CA LYS A 592 -3.12 -2.53 0.37
C LYS A 592 -2.45 -3.74 1.01
N ILE A 593 -2.43 -3.77 2.33
CA ILE A 593 -1.79 -4.80 3.14
C ILE A 593 -2.83 -5.63 3.90
N GLY A 594 -2.42 -6.83 4.35
CA GLY A 594 -3.30 -7.76 5.06
C GLY A 594 -3.96 -7.20 6.31
N ASP A 595 -3.27 -6.34 7.06
CA ASP A 595 -3.79 -5.70 8.26
C ASP A 595 -5.00 -4.80 7.98
N ASP A 596 -5.13 -4.28 6.76
CA ASP A 596 -6.28 -3.49 6.33
C ASP A 596 -7.49 -4.37 5.98
N ALA A 597 -7.28 -5.66 5.77
CA ALA A 597 -8.35 -6.61 5.48
C ALA A 597 -9.14 -7.02 6.73
N ALA A 598 -8.56 -6.88 7.91
CA ALA A 598 -9.20 -7.15 9.18
C ALA A 598 -9.62 -5.83 9.85
N ALA A 599 -10.91 -5.64 10.03
CA ALA A 599 -11.45 -4.51 10.77
C ALA A 599 -12.31 -5.02 11.92
N VAL A 600 -12.00 -4.57 13.13
CA VAL A 600 -12.79 -4.86 14.32
C VAL A 600 -13.38 -3.55 14.81
N SER A 601 -14.68 -3.47 14.91
CA SER A 601 -15.37 -2.31 15.46
C SER A 601 -16.60 -2.73 16.25
N THR A 602 -16.96 -1.91 17.23
CA THR A 602 -18.23 -2.04 17.95
C THR A 602 -19.28 -1.15 17.30
N ALA A 603 -20.56 -1.49 17.52
CA ALA A 603 -21.68 -0.69 17.06
C ALA A 603 -21.60 0.75 17.58
N ALA A 604 -21.66 1.72 16.66
CA ALA A 604 -21.92 3.09 17.07
C ALA A 604 -23.35 3.16 17.61
N THR A 605 -23.50 3.61 18.84
CA THR A 605 -24.79 3.74 19.48
C THR A 605 -25.18 5.20 19.66
N GLN A 606 -26.49 5.48 19.61
CA GLN A 606 -27.03 6.75 20.04
C GLN A 606 -26.90 6.90 21.56
N PRO A 607 -27.07 8.11 22.13
CA PRO A 607 -27.00 8.30 23.58
C PRO A 607 -27.96 7.41 24.39
N ASN A 608 -29.06 6.98 23.77
CA ASN A 608 -30.05 6.06 24.35
C ASN A 608 -29.66 4.58 24.21
N GLY A 609 -28.50 4.24 23.66
CA GLY A 609 -28.04 2.87 23.48
C GLY A 609 -28.51 2.16 22.22
N ILE A 610 -29.35 2.80 21.40
CA ILE A 610 -29.83 2.24 20.14
C ILE A 610 -28.71 2.37 19.07
N ILE A 611 -28.54 1.33 18.26
CA ILE A 611 -27.56 1.30 17.18
C ILE A 611 -27.90 2.37 16.13
N VAL A 612 -26.90 3.12 15.71
CA VAL A 612 -27.05 4.13 14.66
C VAL A 612 -27.24 3.44 13.31
N PRO A 613 -28.26 3.78 12.51
CA PRO A 613 -28.41 3.23 11.17
C PRO A 613 -27.24 3.62 10.26
N LEU A 614 -26.72 2.67 9.49
CA LEU A 614 -25.64 2.88 8.56
C LEU A 614 -26.16 3.40 7.21
N THR A 615 -25.62 4.51 6.75
CA THR A 615 -25.83 5.00 5.38
C THR A 615 -24.93 4.27 4.38
N SER A 616 -25.25 4.33 3.10
CA SER A 616 -24.39 3.76 2.04
C SER A 616 -22.98 4.37 2.06
N LYS A 617 -22.87 5.66 2.34
CA LYS A 617 -21.58 6.35 2.50
C LYS A 617 -20.77 5.81 3.70
N ASP A 618 -21.43 5.50 4.80
CA ASP A 618 -20.77 4.94 5.98
C ASP A 618 -20.22 3.53 5.72
N LYS A 619 -20.91 2.76 4.86
CA LYS A 619 -20.46 1.41 4.49
C LYS A 619 -19.21 1.42 3.64
N THR A 620 -19.02 2.41 2.79
CA THR A 620 -17.90 2.49 1.86
C THR A 620 -16.69 3.27 2.39
N THR A 621 -16.90 4.39 3.08
CA THR A 621 -15.83 5.33 3.42
C THR A 621 -15.30 5.23 4.86
N GLN A 622 -16.05 4.66 5.79
CA GLN A 622 -15.68 4.65 7.21
C GLN A 622 -15.87 3.29 7.89
N GLN A 623 -15.37 2.26 7.23
CA GLN A 623 -15.54 0.88 7.69
C GLN A 623 -15.15 0.64 9.16
N ILE A 624 -14.05 1.24 9.61
CA ILE A 624 -13.54 1.05 10.97
C ILE A 624 -14.34 1.85 12.00
N ARG A 625 -14.91 3.01 11.62
CA ARG A 625 -15.57 3.92 12.58
C ARG A 625 -17.04 3.66 12.80
N LYS A 626 -17.75 3.02 11.83
CA LYS A 626 -19.20 2.90 11.86
C LYS A 626 -19.72 1.48 11.56
N GLN A 627 -18.96 0.43 11.88
CA GLN A 627 -19.39 -0.97 11.72
C GLN A 627 -19.66 -1.44 10.29
N ALA A 628 -19.00 -0.92 9.31
CA ALA A 628 -19.09 -1.49 8.00
C ALA A 628 -18.50 -2.91 8.02
N THR A 629 -19.34 -3.88 7.77
CA THR A 629 -18.95 -5.26 7.56
C THR A 629 -18.43 -5.41 6.13
N LYS A 630 -17.26 -6.04 5.97
CA LYS A 630 -16.82 -6.51 4.65
C LYS A 630 -17.51 -7.84 4.37
N PHE A 631 -18.13 -7.95 3.19
CA PHE A 631 -18.56 -9.24 2.71
C PHE A 631 -17.36 -10.00 2.14
N PRO A 632 -17.30 -11.33 2.31
CA PRO A 632 -16.31 -12.14 1.61
C PRO A 632 -16.52 -11.98 0.09
N GLY A 633 -15.42 -11.90 -0.65
CA GLY A 633 -15.46 -11.86 -2.11
C GLY A 633 -15.91 -13.21 -2.70
N GLU A 634 -16.01 -13.25 -4.03
CA GLU A 634 -16.42 -14.48 -4.74
C GLU A 634 -15.44 -15.64 -4.50
N SER A 635 -14.15 -15.37 -4.50
CA SER A 635 -13.11 -16.36 -4.26
C SER A 635 -13.18 -16.94 -2.86
N GLU A 636 -13.36 -16.10 -1.85
CA GLU A 636 -13.53 -16.52 -0.45
C GLU A 636 -14.82 -17.33 -0.29
N GLY A 637 -15.89 -16.95 -0.96
CA GLY A 637 -17.14 -17.69 -0.97
C GLY A 637 -16.99 -19.09 -1.57
N ARG A 638 -16.31 -19.22 -2.69
CA ARG A 638 -15.99 -20.52 -3.31
C ARG A 638 -15.12 -21.40 -2.42
N LEU A 639 -14.09 -20.81 -1.81
CA LEU A 639 -13.21 -21.52 -0.89
C LEU A 639 -13.98 -22.03 0.34
N LEU A 640 -14.83 -21.21 0.92
CA LEU A 640 -15.68 -21.58 2.04
C LEU A 640 -16.64 -22.73 1.70
N VAL A 641 -17.25 -22.68 0.53
CA VAL A 641 -18.10 -23.78 0.03
C VAL A 641 -17.29 -25.05 -0.21
N GLY A 642 -16.12 -24.92 -0.82
CA GLY A 642 -15.19 -26.05 -1.08
C GLY A 642 -14.65 -26.72 0.20
N SER A 643 -14.50 -25.95 1.28
CA SER A 643 -14.06 -26.46 2.60
C SER A 643 -15.15 -27.18 3.37
N GLY A 644 -16.42 -27.12 2.92
CA GLY A 644 -17.56 -27.82 3.50
C GLY A 644 -18.15 -27.28 4.81
N PRO A 645 -17.92 -26.01 5.26
CA PRO A 645 -18.54 -25.50 6.49
C PRO A 645 -20.00 -25.16 6.25
N SER A 646 -20.89 -26.14 6.32
CA SER A 646 -22.33 -25.98 6.11
C SER A 646 -22.97 -24.91 7.03
N GLY A 647 -22.51 -24.81 8.27
CA GLY A 647 -22.97 -23.81 9.21
C GLY A 647 -22.65 -22.37 8.75
N LEU A 648 -21.46 -22.14 8.20
CA LEU A 648 -21.08 -20.82 7.67
C LEU A 648 -21.85 -20.47 6.39
N ALA A 649 -22.06 -21.47 5.51
CA ALA A 649 -22.89 -21.29 4.33
C ALA A 649 -24.33 -20.91 4.72
N ALA A 650 -24.90 -21.56 5.73
CA ALA A 650 -26.23 -21.23 6.28
C ALA A 650 -26.26 -19.80 6.84
N VAL A 651 -25.24 -19.37 7.58
CA VAL A 651 -25.14 -17.99 8.10
C VAL A 651 -25.11 -16.98 6.97
N LEU A 652 -24.33 -17.21 5.93
CA LEU A 652 -24.20 -16.27 4.82
C LEU A 652 -25.44 -16.21 3.94
N HIS A 653 -26.07 -17.34 3.69
CA HIS A 653 -27.23 -17.41 2.79
C HIS A 653 -28.56 -17.23 3.51
N ASP A 654 -28.77 -17.93 4.60
CA ASP A 654 -30.09 -17.98 5.24
C ASP A 654 -30.25 -16.91 6.32
N ARG A 655 -29.19 -16.56 7.06
CA ARG A 655 -29.28 -15.55 8.12
C ARG A 655 -29.02 -14.13 7.62
N SER A 656 -28.08 -13.95 6.70
CA SER A 656 -27.68 -12.60 6.23
C SER A 656 -28.51 -12.12 5.05
N ASN A 657 -28.93 -13.01 4.15
CA ASN A 657 -29.60 -12.66 2.90
C ASN A 657 -31.07 -13.05 2.85
N ASN A 658 -31.63 -13.64 3.91
CA ASN A 658 -33.02 -13.96 4.02
C ASN A 658 -33.73 -12.84 4.81
N PRO A 659 -34.59 -12.02 4.17
CA PRO A 659 -35.26 -10.91 4.83
C PRO A 659 -36.12 -11.33 6.03
N GLU A 660 -36.82 -12.46 5.95
CA GLU A 660 -37.66 -12.97 7.04
C GLU A 660 -36.82 -13.37 8.26
N THR A 661 -35.67 -14.02 8.01
CA THR A 661 -34.75 -14.41 9.08
C THR A 661 -34.10 -13.20 9.73
N VAL A 662 -33.69 -12.21 8.93
CA VAL A 662 -33.13 -10.95 9.45
C VAL A 662 -34.16 -10.22 10.31
N ASP A 663 -35.43 -10.14 9.86
CA ASP A 663 -36.48 -9.49 10.62
C ASP A 663 -36.80 -10.22 11.93
N LYS A 664 -36.81 -11.54 11.91
CA LYS A 664 -36.99 -12.36 13.12
C LYS A 664 -35.83 -12.15 14.09
N ILE A 665 -34.56 -12.16 13.61
CA ILE A 665 -33.37 -11.90 14.44
C ILE A 665 -33.45 -10.50 15.07
N LEU A 666 -33.78 -9.48 14.29
CA LEU A 666 -33.91 -8.12 14.80
C LEU A 666 -35.05 -8.00 15.82
N THR A 667 -36.20 -8.57 15.51
CA THR A 667 -37.37 -8.59 16.42
C THR A 667 -36.99 -9.28 17.73
N THR A 668 -36.31 -10.41 17.66
CA THR A 668 -35.86 -11.13 18.85
C THR A 668 -34.91 -10.29 19.69
N ILE A 669 -33.89 -9.67 19.08
CA ILE A 669 -32.93 -8.78 19.76
C ILE A 669 -33.66 -7.64 20.49
N TYR A 670 -34.73 -7.08 19.88
CA TYR A 670 -35.48 -5.96 20.45
C TYR A 670 -36.48 -6.38 21.53
N THR A 671 -36.98 -7.61 21.48
CA THR A 671 -38.07 -8.06 22.37
C THR A 671 -37.61 -8.95 23.52
N THR A 672 -36.39 -9.47 23.46
CA THR A 672 -35.85 -10.39 24.47
C THR A 672 -35.03 -9.67 25.52
N ASP A 673 -35.29 -9.92 26.78
CA ASP A 673 -34.51 -9.37 27.92
C ASP A 673 -33.07 -9.89 28.00
N ARG A 674 -32.78 -11.03 27.36
CA ARG A 674 -31.45 -11.66 27.31
C ARG A 674 -31.16 -12.25 25.91
N PRO A 675 -30.74 -11.48 24.94
CA PRO A 675 -30.41 -11.96 23.61
C PRO A 675 -29.01 -12.62 23.61
N THR A 676 -28.85 -13.73 24.34
CA THR A 676 -27.54 -14.38 24.53
C THR A 676 -27.25 -15.45 23.49
N ASP A 677 -28.27 -16.04 22.90
CA ASP A 677 -28.09 -17.06 21.87
C ASP A 677 -29.19 -16.98 20.81
N ILE A 678 -28.78 -16.60 19.62
CA ILE A 678 -29.68 -16.45 18.48
C ILE A 678 -30.17 -17.82 18.01
N ASP A 679 -29.37 -18.87 18.17
CA ASP A 679 -29.72 -20.21 17.74
C ASP A 679 -30.80 -20.86 18.62
N ASP A 680 -30.87 -20.48 19.90
CA ASP A 680 -31.93 -20.92 20.81
C ASP A 680 -33.30 -20.31 20.47
N VAL A 681 -33.30 -19.21 19.77
CA VAL A 681 -34.52 -18.44 19.47
C VAL A 681 -35.01 -18.67 18.05
N ILE A 682 -34.11 -18.94 17.11
CA ILE A 682 -34.43 -19.18 15.70
C ILE A 682 -34.18 -20.64 15.39
N HIS A 683 -35.23 -21.43 15.41
CA HIS A 683 -35.11 -22.83 15.00
C HIS A 683 -34.89 -22.93 13.48
N PRO A 684 -33.92 -23.77 13.03
CA PRO A 684 -33.68 -23.97 11.60
C PRO A 684 -34.94 -24.35 10.80
N SER A 685 -35.93 -25.05 11.44
CA SER A 685 -37.17 -25.41 10.85
C SER A 685 -38.14 -24.24 10.58
N GLU A 686 -37.91 -23.09 11.16
CA GLU A 686 -38.70 -21.88 10.95
C GLU A 686 -38.14 -21.01 9.83
N ILE A 687 -36.96 -21.35 9.29
CA ILE A 687 -36.33 -20.63 8.18
C ILE A 687 -36.94 -21.17 6.88
N ASN A 688 -37.57 -20.30 6.13
CA ASN A 688 -38.13 -20.68 4.83
C ASN A 688 -36.99 -20.87 3.82
N ILE A 689 -36.67 -22.14 3.50
CA ILE A 689 -35.64 -22.50 2.55
C ILE A 689 -36.02 -21.95 1.16
N GLY A 690 -35.10 -21.22 0.54
CA GLY A 690 -35.34 -20.62 -0.78
C GLY A 690 -35.87 -19.18 -0.74
N ALA A 691 -36.18 -18.63 0.44
CA ALA A 691 -36.52 -17.23 0.60
C ALA A 691 -35.32 -16.26 0.53
N ASN A 692 -34.10 -16.79 0.50
CA ASN A 692 -32.94 -15.92 0.35
C ASN A 692 -32.81 -15.35 -1.08
N ARG A 693 -32.39 -14.11 -1.17
CA ARG A 693 -32.32 -13.36 -2.43
C ARG A 693 -31.50 -14.04 -3.53
N PRO A 694 -30.28 -14.55 -3.27
CA PRO A 694 -29.50 -15.23 -4.28
C PRO A 694 -30.18 -16.44 -4.90
N LEU A 695 -30.85 -17.25 -4.09
CA LEU A 695 -31.60 -18.41 -4.59
C LEU A 695 -32.85 -18.01 -5.39
N GLN A 696 -33.53 -16.94 -4.99
CA GLN A 696 -34.64 -16.39 -5.77
C GLN A 696 -34.19 -15.93 -7.14
N ILE A 697 -33.04 -15.24 -7.22
CA ILE A 697 -32.45 -14.79 -8.49
C ILE A 697 -32.06 -16.01 -9.33
N LEU A 698 -31.35 -16.98 -8.74
CA LEU A 698 -30.96 -18.21 -9.44
C LEU A 698 -32.17 -18.95 -9.98
N ARG A 699 -33.23 -19.09 -9.18
CA ARG A 699 -34.48 -19.68 -9.59
C ARG A 699 -35.09 -18.95 -10.79
N HIS A 700 -35.08 -17.63 -10.79
CA HIS A 700 -35.53 -16.82 -11.92
C HIS A 700 -34.76 -17.10 -13.19
N PHE A 701 -33.42 -17.14 -13.10
CA PHE A 701 -32.58 -17.46 -14.26
C PHE A 701 -32.82 -18.86 -14.80
N ILE A 702 -33.01 -19.86 -13.93
CA ILE A 702 -33.31 -21.23 -14.33
C ILE A 702 -34.69 -21.28 -14.99
N GLN A 703 -35.67 -20.57 -14.47
CA GLN A 703 -37.02 -20.49 -15.06
C GLN A 703 -37.02 -19.87 -16.45
N THR A 704 -36.16 -18.86 -16.71
CA THR A 704 -36.03 -18.26 -18.06
C THR A 704 -35.51 -19.26 -19.10
N ASN A 705 -34.79 -20.29 -18.67
CA ASN A 705 -34.36 -21.40 -19.52
C ASN A 705 -35.42 -22.53 -19.64
N GLY A 706 -36.63 -22.33 -19.12
CA GLY A 706 -37.71 -23.31 -19.17
C GLY A 706 -37.57 -24.46 -18.16
N THR A 707 -36.66 -24.30 -17.19
CA THR A 707 -36.40 -25.34 -16.17
C THR A 707 -36.92 -24.90 -14.81
N LYS A 708 -37.45 -25.78 -14.02
CA LYS A 708 -37.95 -25.49 -12.65
C LYS A 708 -36.96 -26.06 -11.64
N MET A 709 -36.53 -25.25 -10.67
CA MET A 709 -35.73 -25.70 -9.54
C MET A 709 -36.68 -26.25 -8.46
N VAL A 710 -36.53 -27.47 -8.07
CA VAL A 710 -37.30 -28.11 -7.00
C VAL A 710 -36.37 -28.52 -5.88
N TYR A 711 -36.70 -28.19 -4.66
CA TYR A 711 -35.95 -28.64 -3.47
C TYR A 711 -36.60 -29.96 -2.99
N ALA A 712 -35.80 -31.01 -2.93
CA ALA A 712 -36.20 -32.25 -2.26
C ALA A 712 -35.82 -32.15 -0.77
N GLU A 713 -36.72 -32.57 0.10
CA GLU A 713 -36.40 -32.80 1.50
C GLU A 713 -35.35 -33.91 1.55
N PHE A 714 -34.20 -33.65 2.21
CA PHE A 714 -33.17 -34.65 2.42
C PHE A 714 -33.64 -35.65 3.46
N ASP A 715 -34.00 -36.83 3.02
CA ASP A 715 -34.26 -37.96 3.91
C ASP A 715 -33.00 -38.85 3.97
N PRO A 716 -32.26 -38.79 5.09
CA PRO A 716 -31.02 -39.58 5.23
C PRO A 716 -31.28 -41.10 5.22
N SER A 717 -32.53 -41.56 5.37
CA SER A 717 -32.89 -42.96 5.28
C SER A 717 -33.12 -43.47 3.85
N GLN A 718 -33.30 -42.56 2.90
CA GLN A 718 -33.34 -42.86 1.48
C GLN A 718 -31.98 -42.69 0.88
N GLN A 719 -31.21 -43.74 0.76
CA GLN A 719 -29.99 -43.73 -0.05
C GLN A 719 -30.39 -43.50 -1.53
N VAL A 720 -30.43 -42.24 -1.93
CA VAL A 720 -30.61 -41.83 -3.34
C VAL A 720 -29.35 -42.14 -4.15
N LEU A 721 -28.79 -43.32 -4.03
CA LEU A 721 -27.69 -43.79 -4.87
C LEU A 721 -28.13 -44.55 -6.12
N SER A 722 -29.46 -44.68 -6.35
CA SER A 722 -29.98 -45.62 -7.36
C SER A 722 -30.24 -45.06 -8.75
N LYS A 723 -29.99 -43.74 -9.00
CA LYS A 723 -30.23 -43.21 -10.35
C LYS A 723 -29.14 -42.25 -10.81
N ILE A 724 -27.90 -42.66 -10.75
CA ILE A 724 -26.83 -42.00 -11.49
C ILE A 724 -26.72 -42.70 -12.84
N ASP A 725 -26.91 -42.00 -13.92
CA ASP A 725 -26.62 -42.48 -15.27
C ASP A 725 -25.15 -42.93 -15.34
N PRO A 726 -24.90 -44.21 -15.55
CA PRO A 726 -23.53 -44.74 -15.55
C PRO A 726 -22.67 -44.22 -16.71
N ILE A 727 -23.23 -43.56 -17.69
CA ILE A 727 -22.53 -43.05 -18.87
C ILE A 727 -22.20 -41.57 -18.68
N THR A 728 -23.09 -40.79 -18.16
CA THR A 728 -22.96 -39.33 -18.05
C THR A 728 -22.61 -38.88 -16.62
N GLY A 729 -22.74 -39.71 -15.62
CA GLY A 729 -22.59 -39.34 -14.20
C GLY A 729 -23.67 -38.34 -13.71
N ALA A 730 -24.68 -38.11 -14.49
CA ALA A 730 -25.75 -37.19 -14.13
C ALA A 730 -26.77 -37.86 -13.22
N ILE A 731 -27.24 -37.15 -12.22
CA ILE A 731 -28.34 -37.62 -11.38
C ILE A 731 -29.65 -37.40 -12.16
N CYS A 732 -30.25 -38.47 -12.70
CA CYS A 732 -31.55 -38.45 -13.35
C CYS A 732 -32.64 -38.52 -12.28
N MET A 733 -33.28 -37.41 -12.00
CA MET A 733 -34.53 -37.39 -11.25
C MET A 733 -35.70 -37.50 -12.24
N GLU A 734 -36.42 -38.64 -12.27
CA GLU A 734 -37.71 -38.70 -12.91
C GLU A 734 -38.68 -37.88 -12.05
N ILE A 735 -39.14 -36.77 -12.60
CA ILE A 735 -40.24 -36.03 -11.98
C ILE A 735 -41.53 -36.70 -12.47
N ASP A 736 -42.19 -37.42 -11.58
CA ASP A 736 -43.55 -37.87 -11.85
C ASP A 736 -44.44 -36.62 -12.01
N GLU A 737 -44.99 -36.44 -13.21
CA GLU A 737 -45.88 -35.32 -13.54
C GLU A 737 -47.24 -35.41 -12.83
N SER A 738 -47.48 -36.38 -11.94
CA SER A 738 -48.76 -36.65 -11.32
C SER A 738 -49.02 -35.92 -9.99
N ASP A 739 -48.03 -35.21 -9.42
CA ASP A 739 -48.21 -34.53 -8.13
C ASP A 739 -48.23 -33.01 -8.25
N ASP A 740 -49.22 -32.47 -8.88
CA ASP A 740 -49.64 -31.06 -8.74
C ASP A 740 -50.39 -30.80 -7.43
N GLU A 741 -50.27 -31.66 -6.43
CA GLU A 741 -50.81 -31.40 -5.10
C GLU A 741 -49.75 -30.70 -4.22
N GLN A 742 -50.09 -29.52 -3.77
CA GLN A 742 -49.33 -28.75 -2.76
C GLN A 742 -48.96 -29.66 -1.56
N PRO A 743 -47.76 -29.55 -1.00
CA PRO A 743 -47.37 -30.35 0.15
C PRO A 743 -48.27 -30.04 1.33
N LYS A 744 -49.08 -30.99 1.70
CA LYS A 744 -49.87 -30.94 2.93
C LYS A 744 -48.89 -30.90 4.12
N GLN A 745 -48.93 -29.82 4.85
CA GLN A 745 -48.34 -29.73 6.18
C GLN A 745 -48.88 -30.87 7.06
N LYS A 746 -48.02 -31.80 7.46
CA LYS A 746 -48.36 -32.73 8.53
C LYS A 746 -48.32 -31.96 9.85
N GLY A 747 -49.50 -31.51 10.24
CA GLY A 747 -49.74 -30.93 11.54
C GLY A 747 -49.56 -31.96 12.65
N SER A 748 -48.81 -31.60 13.66
CA SER A 748 -48.79 -32.28 14.95
C SER A 748 -50.17 -32.11 15.64
N ARG A 749 -50.70 -33.23 16.11
CA ARG A 749 -51.96 -33.30 16.86
C ARG A 749 -51.86 -32.49 18.16
N GLY A 750 -52.78 -31.55 18.29
CA GLY A 750 -53.13 -30.92 19.56
C GLY A 750 -54.54 -30.35 19.45
N ASN A 751 -55.48 -30.95 20.16
CA ASN A 751 -56.90 -30.63 20.27
C ASN A 751 -57.16 -29.17 20.62
N SER A 752 -58.11 -28.53 19.99
CA SER A 752 -59.47 -28.22 20.53
C SER A 752 -60.11 -27.03 19.81
N ASN A 753 -61.33 -27.32 19.35
CA ASN A 753 -62.52 -26.50 19.26
C ASN A 753 -62.52 -25.01 19.03
N GLN A 754 -63.30 -24.68 18.04
CA GLN A 754 -64.38 -23.70 17.91
C GLN A 754 -64.21 -22.64 16.82
N GLN A 755 -65.09 -22.86 15.84
CA GLN A 755 -66.16 -22.02 15.25
C GLN A 755 -65.81 -20.64 14.71
N SER A 756 -66.05 -20.56 13.42
CA SER A 756 -66.96 -19.68 12.68
C SER A 756 -66.46 -18.31 12.21
N ASN A 757 -66.77 -18.19 10.97
CA ASN A 757 -67.26 -17.08 10.14
C ASN A 757 -66.28 -16.43 9.22
N ASP A 758 -66.49 -16.74 7.96
CA ASP A 758 -66.76 -15.86 6.82
C ASP A 758 -66.26 -14.42 6.93
N ASP A 759 -65.46 -14.01 6.01
CA ASP A 759 -65.85 -13.05 4.97
C ASP A 759 -64.65 -12.74 4.04
N ASP A 760 -65.08 -12.72 2.79
CA ASP A 760 -64.32 -12.26 1.60
C ASP A 760 -63.71 -10.87 1.81
N ASP A 761 -62.53 -10.67 1.25
CA ASP A 761 -62.29 -9.48 0.44
C ASP A 761 -61.04 -9.64 -0.43
N ASP A 762 -61.31 -9.70 -1.71
CA ASP A 762 -60.36 -9.43 -2.78
C ASP A 762 -59.69 -8.07 -2.65
N LYS A 763 -58.43 -8.01 -2.66
CA LYS A 763 -57.69 -6.81 -3.11
C LYS A 763 -56.48 -7.21 -3.97
N GLU A 764 -56.72 -7.06 -5.25
CA GLU A 764 -55.67 -6.82 -6.26
C GLU A 764 -54.75 -5.71 -5.78
N VAL A 765 -53.48 -5.95 -5.77
CA VAL A 765 -52.45 -4.92 -5.65
C VAL A 765 -51.68 -4.90 -6.95
N ASP A 766 -51.93 -3.85 -7.70
CA ASP A 766 -51.19 -3.46 -8.90
C ASP A 766 -49.70 -3.37 -8.59
N LEU A 767 -48.95 -4.11 -9.38
CA LEU A 767 -47.52 -4.00 -9.49
C LEU A 767 -47.18 -3.02 -10.62
N ASP A 768 -47.09 -1.75 -10.28
CA ASP A 768 -46.45 -0.80 -11.15
C ASP A 768 -44.95 -0.73 -10.81
N GLY A 769 -44.16 -0.90 -11.88
CA GLY A 769 -42.76 -1.04 -11.84
C GLY A 769 -41.97 0.23 -11.49
N ASN A 770 -40.84 0.01 -10.95
CA ASN A 770 -39.69 0.85 -11.23
C ASN A 770 -38.46 -0.03 -11.28
N SER A 771 -38.00 -0.21 -12.51
CA SER A 771 -36.74 -0.84 -12.84
C SER A 771 -35.60 0.15 -12.56
N ASP A 772 -34.94 0.00 -11.45
CA ASP A 772 -33.61 0.57 -11.29
C ASP A 772 -32.55 -0.51 -11.57
N GLU A 773 -31.98 -0.38 -12.73
CA GLU A 773 -30.78 -1.10 -13.13
C GLU A 773 -29.66 -0.77 -12.15
N SER A 774 -29.31 -1.69 -11.30
CA SER A 774 -28.06 -1.65 -10.56
C SER A 774 -26.96 -2.22 -11.45
N ASN A 775 -26.25 -1.34 -12.11
CA ASN A 775 -24.94 -1.66 -12.69
C ASN A 775 -23.98 -2.01 -11.57
N ASP A 776 -23.59 -3.25 -11.47
CA ASP A 776 -22.37 -3.67 -10.81
C ASP A 776 -21.17 -3.08 -11.57
N SER A 777 -20.72 -1.93 -11.13
CA SER A 777 -19.41 -1.40 -11.55
C SER A 777 -18.40 -1.69 -10.46
N ASP A 778 -17.39 -2.46 -10.85
CA ASP A 778 -16.16 -2.67 -10.10
C ASP A 778 -15.64 -1.37 -9.48
N ASP A 779 -15.32 -1.46 -8.20
CA ASP A 779 -14.69 -0.43 -7.38
C ASP A 779 -13.48 0.21 -8.08
N SER A 780 -13.70 1.36 -8.66
CA SER A 780 -12.63 2.31 -8.93
C SER A 780 -12.82 3.51 -8.00
N ASP A 781 -12.11 3.49 -6.87
CA ASP A 781 -11.95 4.66 -6.02
C ASP A 781 -11.24 5.77 -6.81
N SER A 782 -12.01 6.61 -7.46
CA SER A 782 -11.53 7.90 -7.93
C SER A 782 -11.62 8.90 -6.76
N VAL A 783 -10.48 9.30 -6.26
CA VAL A 783 -10.36 10.47 -5.39
C VAL A 783 -10.69 11.69 -6.24
N GLU A 784 -11.90 12.19 -6.13
CA GLU A 784 -12.23 13.53 -6.59
C GLU A 784 -11.56 14.55 -5.67
N THR A 785 -10.57 15.21 -6.19
CA THR A 785 -10.12 16.52 -5.68
C THR A 785 -11.16 17.53 -6.09
N GLU A 786 -12.04 17.92 -5.18
CA GLU A 786 -12.84 19.13 -5.34
C GLU A 786 -11.93 20.35 -5.35
N SER A 787 -11.71 20.89 -6.52
CA SER A 787 -11.27 22.27 -6.67
C SER A 787 -12.47 23.17 -6.42
N ASN A 788 -12.53 23.78 -5.26
CA ASN A 788 -13.41 24.93 -5.03
C ASN A 788 -12.74 26.17 -5.61
N ASP A 789 -13.11 26.49 -6.83
CA ASP A 789 -13.12 27.86 -7.32
C ASP A 789 -14.36 28.53 -6.77
N ASN A 790 -14.19 29.47 -5.86
CA ASN A 790 -15.09 30.63 -5.71
C ASN A 790 -14.38 31.73 -4.90
N ASP A 791 -14.17 32.86 -5.59
CA ASP A 791 -13.96 34.28 -5.18
C ASP A 791 -12.92 34.56 -4.09
#